data_0cffa7a14733f0466c892e8b1b327cff
#
_entry.id   0cffa7a14733f0466c892e8b1b327cff
#
_cell.length_a   1.000
_cell.length_b   1.000
_cell.length_c   1.000
_cell.angle_alpha   90.00
_cell.angle_beta   90.00
_cell.angle_gamma   90.00
#
_symmetry.space_group_name_H-M   'P 1'
#
loop_
_entity.id
_entity.type
_entity.pdbx_description
1 polymer ?
#
loop_
_entity_poly.entity_id
_entity_poly.type
_entity_poly.pdbx_seq_one_letter_code
_entity_poly.pdbx_strand_id
1 'polypeptide(L)'
;MQIPALADAEELTCDVLVVGGGTAGTMAALTAAERGANVLLLEKAHVRHSGALAMGMDGVNNAVIPGRAEPDDYVAEITRANDGIVDQSTVRQTATRGFAMVQRLESYGVKFEKDEHGEYAVRQVHRSGSYVLPMPEGKDVKKVLYRRLRRREMRERIRIENRVMPVRILTADGRAVGAAGFHTRTGAFVTVRAGAVVLATGACGRLGLPASGYLYGTYENPTNAGDGYAMAYHAGAELTGIECFQINPLIKDYNGPACAYVANPFGGYQVNRHGERFVDSDYWSGQMMAEFAAEVASDRGPVYLKLSHLPEESVTALESILHSTERPTRGTFHAGRGHDYRTHDIEMHISEIGLCGGHSASGVRVDDHGRTTVPRLYAAGDLACVPHNYMIGAFVFGDLAGADAARFTAYEGELPPDQLRAAHDLVYRPLRHPSGPPQPQVEYKLRRFVNDYVAPPKSGARLSLAVEHFERMRTEIAQMGARTPHELMRCAEVTFIRDCAEMAARSSLARTESRWGLYHERTDHPERDDEAWLHHLDLRKSPSGAMEFTARPVEPYLVPVDGYAPTGGTPRHLGEIHPEQVATAGPRDRAPIGSNTATRTPTAKAASHSPRILEALALAEGEPELGAFTGYLTDPDPAVRSAAVAALTESAPTGVGPALAARLADADAGVRAAATRGLLELVEVLDPEPELRTGLLRASMGSDPEVRAGALEVLRALRLGDAPHYAGLLTDPDIEVRLAAVRGLVSVDAQDELVRATTDPAREVRVATARALLSPTHLTPLLDDGDALVRAAAYTSLAGAGCPDDLAVRAVAALADPAWQVRAGAATALSSAPEPLAVPALTTTLTDPNADVRKAAVLSLRAQATPEARTALAKAVNDADADVRAYASRG
;
A
#
# COMPACT_ATOMS: atom_id res chain seq x y z
N MET A 1 -25.44 21.80 17.32
CA MET A 1 -26.05 20.71 16.48
C MET A 1 -27.17 20.06 17.29
N GLN A 2 -28.31 19.76 16.69
CA GLN A 2 -29.39 18.99 17.33
C GLN A 2 -29.12 17.49 17.16
N ILE A 3 -29.50 16.68 18.15
CA ILE A 3 -29.50 15.22 18.05
C ILE A 3 -30.65 14.83 17.13
N PRO A 4 -30.41 14.16 15.97
CA PRO A 4 -31.51 13.71 15.11
C PRO A 4 -32.35 12.64 15.83
N ALA A 5 -33.64 12.56 15.54
CA ALA A 5 -34.45 11.47 16.05
C ALA A 5 -34.07 10.17 15.32
N LEU A 6 -34.20 9.03 16.03
CA LEU A 6 -33.92 7.72 15.41
C LEU A 6 -34.85 7.43 14.21
N ALA A 7 -36.07 7.97 14.24
CA ALA A 7 -37.06 7.86 13.15
C ALA A 7 -36.66 8.67 11.89
N ASP A 8 -35.73 9.63 12.01
CA ASP A 8 -35.25 10.44 10.89
C ASP A 8 -34.00 9.85 10.24
N ALA A 9 -33.66 8.58 10.57
CA ALA A 9 -32.52 7.90 10.02
C ALA A 9 -32.62 7.73 8.50
N GLU A 10 -31.53 7.98 7.78
CA GLU A 10 -31.41 7.61 6.38
C GLU A 10 -31.32 6.08 6.27
N GLU A 11 -32.30 5.46 5.60
CA GLU A 11 -32.32 4.01 5.42
C GLU A 11 -31.77 3.63 4.05
N LEU A 12 -30.73 2.78 4.05
CA LEU A 12 -30.10 2.23 2.86
C LEU A 12 -30.28 0.71 2.81
N THR A 13 -30.28 0.15 1.60
CA THR A 13 -30.43 -1.30 1.39
C THR A 13 -29.48 -1.78 0.30
N CYS A 14 -28.85 -2.94 0.52
CA CYS A 14 -27.95 -3.58 -0.45
C CYS A 14 -27.87 -5.09 -0.24
N ASP A 15 -27.39 -5.81 -1.23
CA ASP A 15 -27.08 -7.25 -1.09
C ASP A 15 -25.80 -7.43 -0.28
N VAL A 16 -24.75 -6.64 -0.60
CA VAL A 16 -23.47 -6.67 0.08
C VAL A 16 -23.11 -5.27 0.58
N LEU A 17 -22.93 -5.15 1.89
CA LEU A 17 -22.38 -3.95 2.51
C LEU A 17 -20.86 -4.13 2.68
N VAL A 18 -20.07 -3.24 2.10
CA VAL A 18 -18.63 -3.17 2.31
C VAL A 18 -18.31 -1.96 3.19
N VAL A 19 -17.61 -2.18 4.30
CA VAL A 19 -17.21 -1.15 5.25
C VAL A 19 -15.71 -0.89 5.13
N GLY A 20 -15.35 0.27 4.60
CA GLY A 20 -13.98 0.68 4.32
C GLY A 20 -13.59 0.56 2.84
N GLY A 21 -13.19 1.67 2.25
CA GLY A 21 -12.82 1.80 0.84
C GLY A 21 -11.31 1.61 0.56
N GLY A 22 -10.59 0.92 1.44
CA GLY A 22 -9.17 0.55 1.24
C GLY A 22 -8.98 -0.52 0.17
N THR A 23 -7.81 -1.16 0.17
CA THR A 23 -7.43 -2.22 -0.79
C THR A 23 -8.43 -3.37 -0.80
N ALA A 24 -8.65 -4.00 0.35
CA ALA A 24 -9.52 -5.16 0.50
C ALA A 24 -10.98 -4.82 0.19
N GLY A 25 -11.48 -3.69 0.70
CA GLY A 25 -12.87 -3.28 0.49
C GLY A 25 -13.16 -2.93 -0.96
N THR A 26 -12.25 -2.25 -1.63
CA THR A 26 -12.39 -1.96 -3.07
C THR A 26 -12.46 -3.25 -3.89
N MET A 27 -11.59 -4.22 -3.60
CA MET A 27 -11.59 -5.51 -4.30
C MET A 27 -12.86 -6.30 -4.00
N ALA A 28 -13.32 -6.32 -2.73
CA ALA A 28 -14.56 -6.98 -2.34
C ALA A 28 -15.78 -6.39 -3.07
N ALA A 29 -15.86 -5.05 -3.15
CA ALA A 29 -16.93 -4.37 -3.86
C ALA A 29 -16.94 -4.70 -5.36
N LEU A 30 -15.77 -4.65 -6.02
CA LEU A 30 -15.64 -5.00 -7.43
C LEU A 30 -16.06 -6.45 -7.70
N THR A 31 -15.53 -7.38 -6.91
CA THR A 31 -15.83 -8.81 -7.10
C THR A 31 -17.30 -9.14 -6.82
N ALA A 32 -17.91 -8.56 -5.78
CA ALA A 32 -19.33 -8.77 -5.52
C ALA A 32 -20.21 -8.22 -6.65
N ALA A 33 -19.90 -7.04 -7.16
CA ALA A 33 -20.61 -6.42 -8.29
C ALA A 33 -20.43 -7.21 -9.60
N GLU A 34 -19.24 -7.68 -9.90
CA GLU A 34 -18.96 -8.55 -11.06
C GLU A 34 -19.75 -9.87 -11.01
N ARG A 35 -20.16 -10.31 -9.81
CA ARG A 35 -21.05 -11.47 -9.59
C ARG A 35 -22.55 -11.10 -9.55
N GLY A 36 -22.88 -9.85 -9.83
CA GLY A 36 -24.27 -9.37 -9.98
C GLY A 36 -24.93 -8.84 -8.71
N ALA A 37 -24.23 -8.79 -7.57
CA ALA A 37 -24.76 -8.20 -6.33
C ALA A 37 -24.87 -6.68 -6.42
N ASN A 38 -25.87 -6.10 -5.75
CA ASN A 38 -25.96 -4.67 -5.49
C ASN A 38 -25.13 -4.36 -4.22
N VAL A 39 -24.09 -3.57 -4.41
CA VAL A 39 -23.09 -3.28 -3.36
C VAL A 39 -23.25 -1.85 -2.85
N LEU A 40 -23.19 -1.70 -1.54
CA LEU A 40 -23.01 -0.41 -0.88
C LEU A 40 -21.64 -0.35 -0.23
N LEU A 41 -20.80 0.59 -0.65
CA LEU A 41 -19.47 0.81 -0.09
C LEU A 41 -19.49 2.06 0.79
N LEU A 42 -19.35 1.88 2.10
CA LEU A 42 -19.25 2.96 3.08
C LEU A 42 -17.79 3.28 3.41
N GLU A 43 -17.46 4.57 3.37
CA GLU A 43 -16.13 5.05 3.75
C GLU A 43 -16.25 6.27 4.69
N LYS A 44 -15.59 6.21 5.86
CA LYS A 44 -15.66 7.32 6.84
C LYS A 44 -14.89 8.58 6.39
N ALA A 45 -13.95 8.42 5.48
CA ALA A 45 -13.23 9.50 4.81
C ALA A 45 -13.71 9.61 3.34
N HIS A 46 -12.88 9.32 2.39
CA HIS A 46 -13.21 9.32 0.97
C HIS A 46 -12.52 8.16 0.26
N VAL A 47 -13.25 7.33 -0.48
CA VAL A 47 -12.74 6.10 -1.11
C VAL A 47 -11.49 6.34 -1.95
N ARG A 48 -11.40 7.46 -2.69
CA ARG A 48 -10.24 7.80 -3.52
C ARG A 48 -8.93 7.89 -2.74
N HIS A 49 -9.00 8.34 -1.47
CA HIS A 49 -7.82 8.65 -0.65
C HIS A 49 -7.71 7.76 0.60
N SER A 50 -8.57 6.76 0.74
CA SER A 50 -8.60 5.88 1.91
C SER A 50 -7.67 4.68 1.74
N GLY A 51 -7.26 4.13 2.89
CA GLY A 51 -6.44 2.93 3.00
C GLY A 51 -4.93 3.17 2.91
N ALA A 52 -4.16 2.15 3.20
CA ALA A 52 -2.69 2.21 3.24
C ALA A 52 -2.07 2.54 1.88
N LEU A 53 -2.64 2.06 0.77
CA LEU A 53 -2.17 2.35 -0.58
C LEU A 53 -2.11 3.85 -0.91
N ALA A 54 -3.04 4.65 -0.39
CA ALA A 54 -3.05 6.09 -0.61
C ALA A 54 -1.91 6.81 0.11
N MET A 55 -1.23 6.13 1.05
CA MET A 55 -0.08 6.66 1.80
C MET A 55 1.25 6.51 1.04
N GLY A 56 1.28 5.75 -0.05
CA GLY A 56 2.46 5.45 -0.86
C GLY A 56 3.04 4.07 -0.56
N MET A 57 3.39 3.35 -1.60
CA MET A 57 4.06 2.04 -1.54
C MET A 57 4.95 1.87 -2.77
N ASP A 58 6.03 1.13 -2.64
CA ASP A 58 7.02 0.91 -3.69
C ASP A 58 6.91 -0.47 -4.38
N GLY A 59 5.96 -1.30 -3.96
CA GLY A 59 5.76 -2.62 -4.55
C GLY A 59 4.58 -3.40 -3.95
N VAL A 60 4.21 -4.49 -4.60
CA VAL A 60 3.22 -5.46 -4.11
C VAL A 60 3.96 -6.54 -3.34
N ASN A 61 3.94 -6.44 -2.02
CA ASN A 61 4.67 -7.32 -1.13
C ASN A 61 4.09 -8.75 -1.15
N ASN A 62 4.98 -9.72 -1.04
CA ASN A 62 4.67 -11.14 -0.84
C ASN A 62 3.91 -11.84 -1.98
N ALA A 63 4.02 -11.35 -3.21
CA ALA A 63 3.51 -12.09 -4.36
C ALA A 63 4.40 -13.32 -4.63
N VAL A 64 3.83 -14.51 -4.53
CA VAL A 64 4.50 -15.77 -4.93
C VAL A 64 4.43 -15.91 -6.44
N ILE A 65 5.56 -15.70 -7.11
CA ILE A 65 5.64 -15.70 -8.57
C ILE A 65 5.94 -17.13 -9.06
N PRO A 66 5.08 -17.72 -9.90
CA PRO A 66 5.30 -19.07 -10.43
C PRO A 66 6.66 -19.21 -11.11
N GLY A 67 7.39 -20.28 -10.74
CA GLY A 67 8.73 -20.58 -11.24
C GLY A 67 9.87 -19.81 -10.55
N ARG A 68 9.57 -18.88 -9.63
CA ARG A 68 10.56 -18.20 -8.77
C ARG A 68 10.42 -18.55 -7.31
N ALA A 69 9.20 -18.81 -6.85
CA ALA A 69 8.90 -19.26 -5.49
C ALA A 69 7.73 -20.25 -5.54
N GLU A 70 7.69 -21.17 -4.58
CA GLU A 70 6.62 -22.14 -4.45
C GLU A 70 5.65 -21.74 -3.31
N PRO A 71 4.34 -21.95 -3.48
CA PRO A 71 3.36 -21.64 -2.45
C PRO A 71 3.64 -22.32 -1.09
N ASP A 72 4.13 -23.56 -1.14
CA ASP A 72 4.39 -24.34 0.08
C ASP A 72 5.61 -23.78 0.85
N ASP A 73 6.63 -23.28 0.14
CA ASP A 73 7.77 -22.57 0.78
C ASP A 73 7.31 -21.33 1.50
N TYR A 74 6.42 -20.55 0.87
CA TYR A 74 5.83 -19.37 1.49
C TYR A 74 5.02 -19.72 2.76
N VAL A 75 4.17 -20.75 2.70
CA VAL A 75 3.38 -21.20 3.85
C VAL A 75 4.29 -21.65 5.00
N ALA A 76 5.36 -22.40 4.70
CA ALA A 76 6.34 -22.83 5.69
C ALA A 76 7.09 -21.64 6.33
N GLU A 77 7.46 -20.63 5.53
CA GLU A 77 8.13 -19.43 6.02
C GLU A 77 7.24 -18.63 6.97
N ILE A 78 5.99 -18.36 6.58
CA ILE A 78 5.05 -17.63 7.42
C ILE A 78 4.75 -18.40 8.71
N THR A 79 4.69 -19.73 8.66
CA THR A 79 4.50 -20.57 9.85
C THR A 79 5.67 -20.39 10.82
N ARG A 80 6.91 -20.42 10.33
CA ARG A 80 8.11 -20.18 11.16
C ARG A 80 8.11 -18.76 11.73
N ALA A 81 7.81 -17.74 10.90
CA ALA A 81 7.78 -16.35 11.33
C ALA A 81 6.73 -16.07 12.42
N ASN A 82 5.69 -16.92 12.51
CA ASN A 82 4.65 -16.83 13.53
C ASN A 82 4.82 -17.86 14.66
N ASP A 83 6.04 -18.36 14.87
CA ASP A 83 6.35 -19.32 15.94
C ASP A 83 5.36 -20.49 16.02
N GLY A 84 4.92 -20.99 14.86
CA GLY A 84 4.04 -22.13 14.74
C GLY A 84 2.53 -21.86 14.95
N ILE A 85 2.13 -20.67 15.38
CA ILE A 85 0.70 -20.37 15.60
C ILE A 85 0.12 -19.72 14.33
N VAL A 86 -0.43 -20.53 13.44
CA VAL A 86 -0.98 -20.08 12.16
C VAL A 86 -2.07 -21.02 11.64
N ASP A 87 -3.10 -20.46 11.02
CA ASP A 87 -4.05 -21.20 10.20
C ASP A 87 -3.50 -21.27 8.77
N GLN A 88 -2.75 -22.35 8.45
CA GLN A 88 -2.07 -22.47 7.15
C GLN A 88 -3.02 -22.43 5.95
N SER A 89 -4.28 -22.79 6.12
CA SER A 89 -5.30 -22.70 5.05
C SER A 89 -5.48 -21.27 4.55
N THR A 90 -5.46 -20.28 5.44
CA THR A 90 -5.58 -18.86 5.09
C THR A 90 -4.33 -18.34 4.39
N VAL A 91 -3.15 -18.68 4.90
CA VAL A 91 -1.86 -18.31 4.29
C VAL A 91 -1.72 -18.92 2.89
N ARG A 92 -2.17 -20.17 2.72
CA ARG A 92 -2.16 -20.85 1.41
C ARG A 92 -3.03 -20.14 0.38
N GLN A 93 -4.17 -19.54 0.76
CA GLN A 93 -4.98 -18.72 -0.17
C GLN A 93 -4.17 -17.53 -0.70
N THR A 94 -3.46 -16.83 0.16
CA THR A 94 -2.58 -15.74 -0.26
C THR A 94 -1.48 -16.24 -1.21
N ALA A 95 -0.79 -17.32 -0.83
CA ALA A 95 0.31 -17.89 -1.62
C ALA A 95 -0.12 -18.35 -3.03
N THR A 96 -1.28 -19.01 -3.13
CA THR A 96 -1.73 -19.62 -4.40
C THR A 96 -2.49 -18.64 -5.30
N ARG A 97 -3.14 -17.61 -4.74
CA ARG A 97 -3.98 -16.65 -5.50
C ARG A 97 -3.31 -15.31 -5.73
N GLY A 98 -2.25 -14.99 -4.99
CA GLY A 98 -1.61 -13.68 -5.03
C GLY A 98 -1.18 -13.24 -6.43
N PHE A 99 -0.54 -14.13 -7.19
CA PHE A 99 -0.09 -13.80 -8.54
C PHE A 99 -1.25 -13.51 -9.50
N ALA A 100 -2.37 -14.22 -9.38
CA ALA A 100 -3.57 -13.93 -10.17
C ALA A 100 -4.14 -12.54 -9.84
N MET A 101 -4.00 -12.05 -8.61
CA MET A 101 -4.37 -10.69 -8.25
C MET A 101 -3.44 -9.64 -8.88
N VAL A 102 -2.14 -9.90 -8.97
CA VAL A 102 -1.20 -9.04 -9.71
C VAL A 102 -1.63 -8.91 -11.18
N GLN A 103 -1.92 -10.02 -11.85
CA GLN A 103 -2.40 -10.03 -13.23
C GLN A 103 -3.75 -9.29 -13.39
N ARG A 104 -4.65 -9.45 -12.43
CA ARG A 104 -5.93 -8.73 -12.41
C ARG A 104 -5.73 -7.23 -12.26
N LEU A 105 -4.83 -6.76 -11.39
CA LEU A 105 -4.46 -5.36 -11.25
C LEU A 105 -3.86 -4.80 -12.54
N GLU A 106 -3.00 -5.55 -13.21
CA GLU A 106 -2.45 -5.18 -14.51
C GLU A 106 -3.56 -5.05 -15.57
N SER A 107 -4.54 -5.96 -15.57
CA SER A 107 -5.71 -5.88 -16.45
C SER A 107 -6.60 -4.65 -16.18
N TYR A 108 -6.56 -4.11 -14.97
CA TYR A 108 -7.23 -2.87 -14.60
C TYR A 108 -6.46 -1.61 -15.01
N GLY A 109 -5.19 -1.76 -15.44
CA GLY A 109 -4.32 -0.68 -15.88
C GLY A 109 -3.23 -0.27 -14.88
N VAL A 110 -3.01 -1.05 -13.81
CA VAL A 110 -1.83 -0.86 -12.95
C VAL A 110 -0.57 -1.22 -13.73
N LYS A 111 0.42 -0.32 -13.73
CA LYS A 111 1.68 -0.54 -14.42
C LYS A 111 2.71 -1.11 -13.44
N PHE A 112 3.11 -2.34 -13.69
CA PHE A 112 4.26 -2.96 -13.02
C PHE A 112 5.51 -2.79 -13.87
N GLU A 113 6.63 -2.53 -13.22
CA GLU A 113 7.92 -2.54 -13.90
C GLU A 113 8.22 -3.94 -14.44
N LYS A 114 8.68 -3.99 -15.68
CA LYS A 114 9.08 -5.23 -16.34
C LYS A 114 10.50 -5.07 -16.85
N ASP A 115 11.22 -6.18 -16.86
CA ASP A 115 12.54 -6.23 -17.44
C ASP A 115 12.47 -6.18 -18.99
N GLU A 116 13.61 -6.18 -19.63
CA GLU A 116 13.76 -6.14 -21.09
C GLU A 116 13.14 -7.34 -21.82
N HIS A 117 12.78 -8.40 -21.09
CA HIS A 117 12.16 -9.60 -21.63
C HIS A 117 10.64 -9.65 -21.35
N GLY A 118 10.10 -8.58 -20.77
CA GLY A 118 8.69 -8.49 -20.42
C GLY A 118 8.30 -9.27 -19.15
N GLU A 119 9.29 -9.79 -18.41
CA GLU A 119 9.08 -10.43 -17.11
C GLU A 119 8.98 -9.35 -16.02
N TYR A 120 8.25 -9.64 -14.95
CA TYR A 120 8.11 -8.69 -13.84
C TYR A 120 9.47 -8.41 -13.19
N ALA A 121 9.84 -7.16 -13.08
CA ALA A 121 10.97 -6.72 -12.28
C ALA A 121 10.64 -6.95 -10.81
N VAL A 122 11.45 -7.78 -10.13
CA VAL A 122 11.18 -8.19 -8.76
C VAL A 122 12.36 -7.89 -7.86
N ARG A 123 12.08 -7.50 -6.62
CA ARG A 123 13.06 -7.43 -5.54
C ARG A 123 12.75 -8.53 -4.53
N GLN A 124 13.76 -9.30 -4.19
CA GLN A 124 13.67 -10.28 -3.12
C GLN A 124 13.63 -9.54 -1.78
N VAL A 125 12.65 -9.87 -0.95
CA VAL A 125 12.44 -9.26 0.36
C VAL A 125 12.75 -10.24 1.48
N HIS A 126 12.47 -11.53 1.25
CA HIS A 126 12.71 -12.63 2.17
C HIS A 126 13.75 -13.60 1.62
N ARG A 127 14.49 -14.28 2.49
CA ARG A 127 15.50 -15.28 2.11
C ARG A 127 14.93 -16.45 1.33
N SER A 128 13.69 -16.82 1.60
CA SER A 128 13.02 -17.98 1.02
C SER A 128 12.29 -17.74 -0.31
N GLY A 129 12.36 -16.53 -0.87
CA GLY A 129 11.85 -16.29 -2.22
C GLY A 129 10.49 -15.61 -2.33
N SER A 130 9.98 -15.02 -1.26
CA SER A 130 8.88 -14.06 -1.37
C SER A 130 9.39 -12.75 -1.97
N TYR A 131 8.69 -12.23 -2.98
CA TYR A 131 9.16 -11.12 -3.79
C TYR A 131 8.29 -9.90 -3.65
N VAL A 132 8.89 -8.71 -3.77
CA VAL A 132 8.19 -7.45 -3.99
C VAL A 132 8.20 -7.15 -5.48
N LEU A 133 7.04 -6.86 -6.03
CA LEU A 133 6.93 -6.37 -7.41
C LEU A 133 6.97 -4.85 -7.41
N PRO A 134 7.97 -4.22 -8.03
CA PRO A 134 8.02 -2.77 -8.17
C PRO A 134 6.78 -2.20 -8.86
N MET A 135 6.32 -1.05 -8.40
CA MET A 135 5.26 -0.25 -9.01
C MET A 135 5.70 1.20 -9.08
N PRO A 136 5.20 1.99 -10.05
CA PRO A 136 5.53 3.40 -10.15
C PRO A 136 5.19 4.19 -8.88
N GLU A 137 4.00 3.96 -8.30
CA GLU A 137 3.57 4.58 -7.04
C GLU A 137 2.35 3.84 -6.46
N GLY A 138 2.27 3.62 -5.16
CA GLY A 138 1.12 3.01 -4.51
C GLY A 138 -0.18 3.80 -4.70
N LYS A 139 -0.11 5.13 -4.78
CA LYS A 139 -1.24 6.00 -5.14
C LYS A 139 -1.80 5.69 -6.52
N ASP A 140 -0.97 5.28 -7.47
CA ASP A 140 -1.43 4.94 -8.82
C ASP A 140 -2.31 3.68 -8.81
N VAL A 141 -1.98 2.68 -8.00
CA VAL A 141 -2.88 1.54 -7.78
C VAL A 141 -4.22 2.00 -7.24
N LYS A 142 -4.22 2.89 -6.24
CA LYS A 142 -5.45 3.43 -5.66
C LYS A 142 -6.28 4.22 -6.67
N LYS A 143 -5.65 5.03 -7.51
CA LYS A 143 -6.31 5.75 -8.60
C LYS A 143 -6.94 4.81 -9.63
N VAL A 144 -6.22 3.76 -10.03
CA VAL A 144 -6.72 2.74 -10.96
C VAL A 144 -7.93 2.02 -10.37
N LEU A 145 -7.87 1.59 -9.11
CA LEU A 145 -9.00 0.93 -8.44
C LEU A 145 -10.21 1.87 -8.32
N TYR A 146 -9.99 3.14 -7.96
CA TYR A 146 -11.07 4.12 -7.86
C TYR A 146 -11.73 4.37 -9.23
N ARG A 147 -10.95 4.50 -10.32
CA ARG A 147 -11.46 4.59 -11.69
C ARG A 147 -12.25 3.33 -12.07
N ARG A 148 -11.78 2.13 -11.69
CA ARG A 148 -12.51 0.88 -11.95
C ARG A 148 -13.87 0.85 -11.27
N LEU A 149 -13.97 1.30 -10.01
CA LEU A 149 -15.25 1.43 -9.29
C LEU A 149 -16.23 2.37 -10.00
N ARG A 150 -15.74 3.40 -10.69
CA ARG A 150 -16.53 4.43 -11.34
C ARG A 150 -16.85 4.13 -12.81
N ARG A 151 -16.40 3.02 -13.37
CA ARG A 151 -16.85 2.61 -14.71
C ARG A 151 -18.36 2.38 -14.73
N ARG A 152 -19.01 2.69 -15.86
CA ARG A 152 -20.47 2.65 -16.01
C ARG A 152 -21.07 1.33 -15.50
N GLU A 153 -20.51 0.19 -15.94
CA GLU A 153 -20.96 -1.14 -15.55
C GLU A 153 -20.87 -1.41 -14.04
N MET A 154 -19.90 -0.78 -13.36
CA MET A 154 -19.72 -0.88 -11.90
C MET A 154 -20.67 0.07 -11.16
N ARG A 155 -20.86 1.31 -11.64
CA ARG A 155 -21.77 2.30 -11.04
C ARG A 155 -23.23 1.85 -11.03
N GLU A 156 -23.63 0.98 -11.95
CA GLU A 156 -24.97 0.38 -11.98
C GLU A 156 -25.18 -0.61 -10.79
N ARG A 157 -24.09 -1.10 -10.17
CA ARG A 157 -24.10 -2.10 -9.11
C ARG A 157 -23.49 -1.62 -7.80
N ILE A 158 -22.56 -0.67 -7.84
CA ILE A 158 -21.85 -0.17 -6.65
C ILE A 158 -22.28 1.26 -6.37
N ARG A 159 -22.94 1.45 -5.23
CA ARG A 159 -23.17 2.76 -4.62
C ARG A 159 -22.06 3.04 -3.62
N ILE A 160 -21.41 4.20 -3.74
CA ILE A 160 -20.33 4.66 -2.82
C ILE A 160 -20.89 5.78 -1.97
N GLU A 161 -20.85 5.61 -0.64
CA GLU A 161 -21.18 6.65 0.33
C GLU A 161 -19.93 7.03 1.10
N ASN A 162 -19.33 8.15 0.69
CA ASN A 162 -18.22 8.77 1.40
C ASN A 162 -18.71 9.52 2.65
N ARG A 163 -17.83 9.69 3.63
CA ARG A 163 -18.12 10.41 4.87
C ARG A 163 -19.18 9.72 5.76
N VAL A 164 -19.44 8.45 5.55
CA VAL A 164 -20.31 7.65 6.40
C VAL A 164 -19.47 6.70 7.26
N MET A 165 -19.53 6.88 8.57
CA MET A 165 -18.85 6.04 9.55
C MET A 165 -19.83 5.08 10.21
N PRO A 166 -19.79 3.78 9.87
CA PRO A 166 -20.46 2.75 10.65
C PRO A 166 -19.86 2.68 12.06
N VAL A 167 -20.70 2.52 13.06
CA VAL A 167 -20.28 2.37 14.47
C VAL A 167 -20.73 1.04 15.07
N ARG A 168 -21.62 0.32 14.39
CA ARG A 168 -22.14 -0.96 14.85
C ARG A 168 -22.58 -1.84 13.70
N ILE A 169 -22.20 -3.11 13.73
CA ILE A 169 -22.79 -4.16 12.90
C ILE A 169 -24.05 -4.65 13.59
N LEU A 170 -25.14 -4.74 12.85
CA LEU A 170 -26.44 -5.19 13.31
C LEU A 170 -26.57 -6.70 13.09
N THR A 171 -27.02 -7.40 14.13
CA THR A 171 -27.18 -8.86 14.08
C THR A 171 -28.60 -9.27 14.46
N ALA A 172 -29.19 -10.18 13.70
CA ALA A 172 -30.47 -10.81 13.99
C ALA A 172 -30.36 -12.32 13.75
N ASP A 173 -30.98 -13.12 14.59
CA ASP A 173 -30.90 -14.59 14.52
C ASP A 173 -29.47 -15.13 14.44
N GLY A 174 -28.54 -14.50 15.16
CA GLY A 174 -27.13 -14.90 15.21
C GLY A 174 -26.32 -14.61 13.93
N ARG A 175 -26.82 -13.82 13.00
CA ARG A 175 -26.16 -13.44 11.73
C ARG A 175 -26.12 -11.94 11.52
N ALA A 176 -25.16 -11.45 10.75
CA ALA A 176 -25.13 -10.05 10.33
C ALA A 176 -26.27 -9.74 9.35
N VAL A 177 -26.94 -8.59 9.57
CA VAL A 177 -28.09 -8.13 8.78
C VAL A 177 -27.92 -6.68 8.31
N GLY A 178 -26.83 -6.02 8.64
CA GLY A 178 -26.55 -4.65 8.25
C GLY A 178 -25.63 -3.91 9.21
N ALA A 179 -25.71 -2.59 9.17
CA ALA A 179 -24.94 -1.70 10.04
C ALA A 179 -25.73 -0.43 10.39
N ALA A 180 -25.30 0.24 11.46
CA ALA A 180 -25.74 1.59 11.81
C ALA A 180 -24.53 2.50 12.01
N GLY A 181 -24.66 3.77 11.61
CA GLY A 181 -23.62 4.77 11.66
C GLY A 181 -24.15 6.18 11.43
N PHE A 182 -23.28 7.07 11.01
CA PHE A 182 -23.67 8.45 10.75
C PHE A 182 -22.78 9.11 9.71
N HIS A 183 -23.30 10.16 9.09
CA HIS A 183 -22.56 10.98 8.14
C HIS A 183 -21.65 11.98 8.89
N THR A 184 -20.34 11.89 8.71
CA THR A 184 -19.30 12.61 9.48
C THR A 184 -19.25 14.12 9.20
N ARG A 185 -20.01 14.64 8.22
CA ARG A 185 -20.12 16.07 7.91
C ARG A 185 -21.46 16.65 8.30
N THR A 186 -22.56 15.96 8.00
CA THR A 186 -23.91 16.44 8.30
C THR A 186 -24.38 16.04 9.69
N GLY A 187 -23.89 14.93 10.21
CA GLY A 187 -24.34 14.32 11.46
C GLY A 187 -25.66 13.57 11.33
N ALA A 188 -26.14 13.28 10.12
CA ALA A 188 -27.33 12.46 9.90
C ALA A 188 -27.06 11.02 10.34
N PHE A 189 -28.03 10.37 10.98
CA PHE A 189 -27.95 8.96 11.34
C PHE A 189 -28.30 8.10 10.14
N VAL A 190 -27.51 7.05 9.91
CA VAL A 190 -27.62 6.16 8.73
C VAL A 190 -27.80 4.73 9.22
N THR A 191 -28.76 4.02 8.64
CA THR A 191 -28.98 2.59 8.86
C THR A 191 -28.92 1.84 7.54
N VAL A 192 -28.33 0.65 7.54
CA VAL A 192 -28.20 -0.17 6.35
C VAL A 192 -28.74 -1.56 6.59
N ARG A 193 -29.60 -2.02 5.67
CA ARG A 193 -30.03 -3.44 5.57
C ARG A 193 -29.15 -4.13 4.54
N ALA A 194 -28.51 -5.22 4.90
CA ALA A 194 -27.62 -5.95 4.02
C ALA A 194 -27.81 -7.46 4.10
N GLY A 195 -27.63 -8.13 2.97
CA GLY A 195 -27.62 -9.60 2.90
C GLY A 195 -26.35 -10.18 3.54
N ALA A 196 -25.21 -9.48 3.37
CA ALA A 196 -23.95 -9.79 4.00
C ALA A 196 -23.15 -8.49 4.24
N VAL A 197 -22.18 -8.53 5.19
CA VAL A 197 -21.32 -7.40 5.54
C VAL A 197 -19.86 -7.83 5.44
N VAL A 198 -19.05 -7.06 4.70
CA VAL A 198 -17.60 -7.22 4.60
C VAL A 198 -16.92 -6.08 5.33
N LEU A 199 -16.21 -6.39 6.42
CA LEU A 199 -15.37 -5.45 7.15
C LEU A 199 -13.99 -5.38 6.51
N ALA A 200 -13.59 -4.20 6.06
CA ALA A 200 -12.30 -3.93 5.42
C ALA A 200 -11.68 -2.61 5.93
N THR A 201 -11.73 -2.40 7.24
CA THR A 201 -11.42 -1.14 7.92
C THR A 201 -9.93 -0.95 8.22
N GLY A 202 -9.09 -1.93 7.88
CA GLY A 202 -7.66 -1.89 8.14
C GLY A 202 -7.29 -2.16 9.59
N ALA A 203 -6.06 -1.83 9.95
CA ALA A 203 -5.43 -2.05 11.25
C ALA A 203 -5.99 -1.16 12.38
N CYS A 204 -5.56 -1.39 13.63
CA CYS A 204 -5.66 -0.43 14.73
C CYS A 204 -4.29 0.23 14.94
N GLY A 205 -3.89 1.12 14.03
CA GLY A 205 -2.60 1.82 14.08
C GLY A 205 -2.53 2.92 15.14
N ARG A 206 -3.67 3.40 15.62
CA ARG A 206 -3.74 4.41 16.69
C ARG A 206 -3.92 3.79 18.08
N LEU A 207 -3.35 2.60 18.31
CA LEU A 207 -3.39 1.96 19.63
C LEU A 207 -2.41 2.62 20.60
N GLY A 208 -1.12 2.61 20.30
CA GLY A 208 -0.08 3.34 21.02
C GLY A 208 0.08 4.78 20.54
N LEU A 209 0.70 5.64 21.37
CA LEU A 209 1.08 7.00 20.99
C LEU A 209 2.47 6.97 20.34
N PRO A 210 2.66 7.54 19.15
CA PRO A 210 3.99 7.61 18.51
C PRO A 210 4.97 8.45 19.32
N ALA A 211 6.27 8.16 19.17
CA ALA A 211 7.36 8.87 19.87
C ALA A 211 7.33 10.39 19.64
N SER A 212 6.81 10.85 18.49
CA SER A 212 6.62 12.27 18.19
C SER A 212 5.56 12.96 19.08
N GLY A 213 4.71 12.18 19.77
CA GLY A 213 3.57 12.71 20.53
C GLY A 213 2.42 13.26 19.68
N TYR A 214 2.54 13.20 18.35
CA TYR A 214 1.52 13.70 17.43
C TYR A 214 0.39 12.69 17.25
N LEU A 215 -0.85 13.05 17.62
CA LEU A 215 -1.99 12.11 17.64
C LEU A 215 -2.29 11.42 16.31
N TYR A 216 -2.00 12.08 15.20
CA TYR A 216 -2.26 11.56 13.85
C TYR A 216 -0.98 11.18 13.10
N GLY A 217 0.16 11.16 13.80
CA GLY A 217 1.43 10.68 13.27
C GLY A 217 1.60 9.22 13.64
N THR A 218 1.10 8.31 12.85
CA THR A 218 1.22 6.85 13.08
C THR A 218 1.95 6.19 11.93
N TYR A 219 2.52 5.01 12.19
CA TYR A 219 3.11 4.15 11.17
C TYR A 219 2.08 3.79 10.10
N GLU A 220 0.89 3.40 10.53
CA GLU A 220 -0.24 3.07 9.68
C GLU A 220 -1.01 4.32 9.20
N ASN A 221 -2.14 4.12 8.56
CA ASN A 221 -3.02 5.21 8.18
C ASN A 221 -3.59 5.92 9.42
N PRO A 222 -3.53 7.25 9.52
CA PRO A 222 -4.01 7.99 10.69
C PRO A 222 -5.53 7.85 10.95
N THR A 223 -6.29 7.31 10.01
CA THR A 223 -7.72 6.99 10.24
C THR A 223 -7.94 5.63 10.91
N ASN A 224 -6.90 4.80 11.07
CA ASN A 224 -6.99 3.45 11.62
C ASN A 224 -7.13 3.48 13.14
N ALA A 225 -8.36 3.57 13.63
CA ALA A 225 -8.72 3.64 15.06
C ALA A 225 -9.26 2.32 15.65
N GLY A 226 -9.14 1.21 14.91
CA GLY A 226 -9.64 -0.08 15.36
C GLY A 226 -11.15 -0.27 15.22
N ASP A 227 -11.79 0.52 14.37
CA ASP A 227 -13.25 0.52 14.16
C ASP A 227 -13.79 -0.90 13.90
N GLY A 228 -13.17 -1.64 12.97
CA GLY A 228 -13.58 -3.00 12.60
C GLY A 228 -13.35 -4.02 13.71
N TYR A 229 -12.26 -3.89 14.47
CA TYR A 229 -12.00 -4.74 15.64
C TYR A 229 -13.13 -4.62 16.66
N ALA A 230 -13.46 -3.37 17.04
CA ALA A 230 -14.53 -3.09 17.99
C ALA A 230 -15.90 -3.53 17.46
N MET A 231 -16.21 -3.21 16.19
CA MET A 231 -17.49 -3.60 15.58
C MET A 231 -17.64 -5.11 15.49
N ALA A 232 -16.60 -5.87 15.10
CA ALA A 232 -16.62 -7.33 15.04
C ALA A 232 -16.81 -7.94 16.44
N TYR A 233 -16.05 -7.46 17.44
CA TYR A 233 -16.19 -7.85 18.84
C TYR A 233 -17.61 -7.63 19.36
N HIS A 234 -18.18 -6.45 19.15
CA HIS A 234 -19.53 -6.13 19.59
C HIS A 234 -20.63 -6.87 18.82
N ALA A 235 -20.35 -7.37 17.62
CA ALA A 235 -21.22 -8.26 16.87
C ALA A 235 -21.15 -9.73 17.34
N GLY A 236 -20.21 -10.08 18.23
CA GLY A 236 -20.01 -11.43 18.75
C GLY A 236 -19.04 -12.28 17.92
N ALA A 237 -18.32 -11.69 16.99
CA ALA A 237 -17.26 -12.39 16.25
C ALA A 237 -16.05 -12.66 17.17
N GLU A 238 -15.35 -13.75 16.90
CA GLU A 238 -14.10 -14.06 17.57
C GLU A 238 -12.93 -13.26 16.95
N LEU A 239 -12.08 -12.74 17.82
CA LEU A 239 -10.80 -12.14 17.48
C LEU A 239 -9.70 -13.04 17.99
N THR A 240 -8.54 -13.06 17.32
CA THR A 240 -7.44 -13.94 17.68
C THR A 240 -6.10 -13.23 17.58
N GLY A 241 -5.10 -13.68 18.37
CA GLY A 241 -3.75 -13.13 18.34
C GLY A 241 -3.64 -11.66 18.80
N ILE A 242 -4.62 -11.13 19.53
CA ILE A 242 -4.69 -9.71 19.92
C ILE A 242 -3.55 -9.30 20.87
N GLU A 243 -2.85 -10.24 21.45
CA GLU A 243 -1.61 -10.06 22.23
C GLU A 243 -0.36 -9.89 21.34
N CYS A 244 -0.42 -10.24 20.06
CA CYS A 244 0.69 -10.15 19.09
C CYS A 244 0.66 -8.77 18.40
N PHE A 245 1.48 -7.82 18.87
CA PHE A 245 1.47 -6.45 18.35
C PHE A 245 2.26 -6.30 17.07
N GLN A 246 1.86 -5.32 16.24
CA GLN A 246 2.69 -4.79 15.19
C GLN A 246 3.61 -3.73 15.77
N ILE A 247 4.92 -3.86 15.51
CA ILE A 247 5.96 -2.89 15.87
C ILE A 247 6.95 -2.86 14.70
N ASN A 248 7.35 -1.67 14.25
CA ASN A 248 8.19 -1.50 13.08
C ASN A 248 9.34 -0.52 13.34
N PRO A 249 10.48 -0.63 12.63
CA PRO A 249 11.51 0.38 12.68
C PRO A 249 11.05 1.65 11.96
N LEU A 250 11.34 2.80 12.54
CA LEU A 250 11.02 4.13 12.01
C LEU A 250 12.28 4.96 11.79
N ILE A 251 12.22 5.93 10.87
CA ILE A 251 13.10 7.08 10.90
C ILE A 251 12.65 7.98 12.06
N LYS A 252 13.59 8.37 12.92
CA LYS A 252 13.28 9.20 14.08
C LYS A 252 12.60 10.50 13.66
N ASP A 253 11.53 10.85 14.39
CA ASP A 253 10.72 12.06 14.16
C ASP A 253 10.00 12.13 12.81
N TYR A 254 10.05 11.08 11.98
CA TYR A 254 9.28 10.98 10.76
C TYR A 254 8.05 10.08 10.99
N ASN A 255 6.86 10.63 10.76
CA ASN A 255 5.61 9.88 10.92
C ASN A 255 5.33 9.07 9.66
N GLY A 256 5.77 7.83 9.64
CA GLY A 256 5.56 6.92 8.54
C GLY A 256 6.60 5.80 8.48
N PRO A 257 6.47 4.85 7.55
CA PRO A 257 7.40 3.73 7.41
C PRO A 257 8.84 4.19 7.27
N ALA A 258 9.77 3.54 7.96
CA ALA A 258 11.20 3.79 7.82
C ALA A 258 11.73 3.31 6.48
N CYS A 259 11.09 2.29 5.93
CA CYS A 259 11.46 1.61 4.70
C CYS A 259 12.92 1.15 4.69
N ALA A 260 13.42 0.74 5.84
CA ALA A 260 14.69 0.04 5.93
C ALA A 260 14.71 -1.17 5.01
N TYR A 261 13.59 -1.84 4.83
CA TYR A 261 13.42 -2.94 3.89
C TYR A 261 13.63 -2.54 2.42
N VAL A 262 13.38 -1.29 2.05
CA VAL A 262 13.71 -0.79 0.70
C VAL A 262 15.22 -0.59 0.56
N ALA A 263 15.88 -0.15 1.62
CA ALA A 263 17.31 0.11 1.63
C ALA A 263 18.16 -1.17 1.70
N ASN A 264 17.71 -2.20 2.40
CA ASN A 264 18.45 -3.43 2.59
C ASN A 264 18.81 -4.17 1.29
N PRO A 265 17.91 -4.31 0.29
CA PRO A 265 18.26 -4.89 -1.01
C PRO A 265 19.33 -4.11 -1.79
N PHE A 266 19.50 -2.81 -1.50
CA PHE A 266 20.57 -2.00 -2.06
C PHE A 266 21.89 -2.12 -1.28
N GLY A 267 21.91 -2.90 -0.20
CA GLY A 267 23.09 -3.08 0.66
C GLY A 267 23.13 -2.17 1.89
N GLY A 268 22.03 -1.43 2.17
CA GLY A 268 21.88 -0.69 3.42
C GLY A 268 21.72 -1.63 4.62
N TYR A 269 22.17 -1.20 5.80
CA TYR A 269 22.03 -1.98 7.03
C TYR A 269 21.98 -1.08 8.27
N GLN A 270 21.59 -1.67 9.40
CA GLN A 270 21.46 -0.98 10.67
C GLN A 270 22.75 -1.06 11.49
N VAL A 271 23.15 0.07 12.06
CA VAL A 271 24.33 0.19 12.92
C VAL A 271 23.99 0.91 14.23
N ASN A 272 24.74 0.61 15.29
CA ASN A 272 24.71 1.36 16.53
C ASN A 272 25.54 2.65 16.44
N ARG A 273 25.65 3.40 17.54
CA ARG A 273 26.44 4.66 17.62
C ARG A 273 27.93 4.48 17.30
N HIS A 274 28.44 3.27 17.42
CA HIS A 274 29.85 2.93 17.14
C HIS A 274 30.08 2.51 15.67
N GLY A 275 29.01 2.47 14.85
CA GLY A 275 29.06 2.01 13.47
C GLY A 275 29.07 0.48 13.34
N GLU A 276 28.80 -0.25 14.41
CA GLU A 276 28.79 -1.71 14.43
C GLU A 276 27.40 -2.21 14.00
N ARG A 277 27.38 -3.21 13.11
CA ARG A 277 26.15 -3.89 12.72
C ARG A 277 25.72 -4.81 13.85
N PHE A 278 24.50 -4.61 14.38
CA PHE A 278 23.97 -5.33 15.53
C PHE A 278 22.82 -6.28 15.19
N VAL A 279 22.23 -6.18 14.02
CA VAL A 279 21.12 -7.01 13.58
C VAL A 279 21.36 -7.47 12.16
N ASP A 280 21.06 -8.73 11.89
CA ASP A 280 20.97 -9.23 10.53
C ASP A 280 19.56 -8.91 10.04
N SER A 281 19.46 -7.86 9.22
CA SER A 281 18.19 -7.32 8.75
C SER A 281 17.51 -8.26 7.77
N ASP A 282 17.03 -9.38 8.30
CA ASP A 282 15.98 -10.13 7.66
C ASP A 282 14.64 -9.45 7.98
N TYR A 283 13.77 -9.44 6.99
CA TYR A 283 12.58 -8.63 6.97
C TYR A 283 11.57 -9.06 8.06
N TRP A 284 11.13 -8.09 8.89
CA TRP A 284 9.92 -8.14 9.72
C TRP A 284 9.72 -9.37 10.64
N SER A 285 10.67 -9.75 11.43
CA SER A 285 10.40 -10.63 12.54
C SER A 285 10.30 -9.86 13.86
N GLY A 286 9.44 -10.29 14.76
CA GLY A 286 9.43 -9.75 16.11
C GLY A 286 10.76 -9.96 16.82
N GLN A 287 11.53 -10.97 16.42
CA GLN A 287 12.89 -11.23 16.89
C GLN A 287 13.85 -10.12 16.50
N MET A 288 13.86 -9.71 15.21
CA MET A 288 14.65 -8.55 14.77
C MET A 288 14.25 -7.29 15.54
N MET A 289 12.95 -7.09 15.80
CA MET A 289 12.50 -5.95 16.58
C MET A 289 12.91 -6.00 18.05
N ALA A 290 13.06 -7.20 18.64
CA ALA A 290 13.59 -7.36 19.99
C ALA A 290 15.08 -6.96 20.07
N GLU A 291 15.87 -7.40 19.11
CA GLU A 291 17.29 -6.99 18.99
C GLU A 291 17.42 -5.48 18.78
N PHE A 292 16.58 -4.92 17.88
CA PHE A 292 16.55 -3.49 17.61
C PHE A 292 16.17 -2.68 18.87
N ALA A 293 15.14 -3.10 19.60
CA ALA A 293 14.70 -2.47 20.85
C ALA A 293 15.77 -2.54 21.95
N ALA A 294 16.45 -3.69 22.06
CA ALA A 294 17.53 -3.88 23.02
C ALA A 294 18.73 -2.97 22.71
N GLU A 295 19.09 -2.82 21.44
CA GLU A 295 20.19 -1.94 21.03
C GLU A 295 19.86 -0.46 21.25
N VAL A 296 18.63 -0.02 20.91
CA VAL A 296 18.15 1.35 21.19
C VAL A 296 18.18 1.66 22.70
N ALA A 297 17.83 0.68 23.54
CA ALA A 297 17.80 0.85 24.99
C ALA A 297 19.16 0.74 25.68
N SER A 298 20.18 0.24 24.98
CA SER A 298 21.53 0.05 25.50
C SER A 298 22.34 1.36 25.49
N ASP A 299 23.53 1.34 26.10
CA ASP A 299 24.52 2.41 25.98
C ASP A 299 25.15 2.54 24.60
N ARG A 300 24.91 1.57 23.70
CA ARG A 300 25.30 1.60 22.29
C ARG A 300 24.27 2.29 21.39
N GLY A 301 23.06 2.61 21.91
CA GLY A 301 22.11 3.48 21.20
C GLY A 301 22.61 4.93 21.13
N PRO A 302 22.10 5.76 20.23
CA PRO A 302 21.07 5.50 19.23
C PRO A 302 21.52 4.60 18.06
N VAL A 303 20.55 4.14 17.26
CA VAL A 303 20.80 3.30 16.09
C VAL A 303 20.52 4.05 14.80
N TYR A 304 21.18 3.64 13.71
CA TYR A 304 21.15 4.36 12.44
C TYR A 304 20.96 3.40 11.27
N LEU A 305 20.28 3.86 10.24
CA LEU A 305 20.30 3.27 8.90
C LEU A 305 21.52 3.82 8.17
N LYS A 306 22.46 2.94 7.85
CA LYS A 306 23.70 3.27 7.14
C LYS A 306 23.56 3.06 5.66
N LEU A 307 23.72 4.11 4.88
CA LEU A 307 23.63 4.15 3.42
C LEU A 307 24.88 4.79 2.79
N SER A 308 25.69 5.49 3.59
CA SER A 308 26.84 6.30 3.16
C SER A 308 27.97 5.51 2.49
N HIS A 309 27.94 4.17 2.59
CA HIS A 309 28.92 3.28 1.92
C HIS A 309 28.45 2.78 0.55
N LEU A 310 27.18 3.08 0.18
CA LEU A 310 26.60 2.59 -1.08
C LEU A 310 27.18 3.35 -2.29
N PRO A 311 27.28 2.71 -3.46
CA PRO A 311 27.60 3.39 -4.72
C PRO A 311 26.56 4.48 -5.03
N GLU A 312 27.01 5.56 -5.70
CA GLU A 312 26.15 6.70 -6.07
C GLU A 312 24.88 6.28 -6.82
N GLU A 313 25.00 5.31 -7.72
CA GLU A 313 23.88 4.77 -8.49
C GLU A 313 22.82 4.13 -7.58
N SER A 314 23.24 3.39 -6.57
CA SER A 314 22.36 2.76 -5.58
C SER A 314 21.67 3.81 -4.71
N VAL A 315 22.40 4.84 -4.28
CA VAL A 315 21.81 5.94 -3.48
C VAL A 315 20.78 6.71 -4.31
N THR A 316 21.11 7.05 -5.56
CA THR A 316 20.21 7.75 -6.48
C THR A 316 18.94 6.93 -6.76
N ALA A 317 19.08 5.62 -7.04
CA ALA A 317 17.94 4.72 -7.22
C ALA A 317 17.07 4.63 -5.97
N LEU A 318 17.71 4.54 -4.79
CA LEU A 318 17.02 4.49 -3.50
C LEU A 318 16.27 5.79 -3.21
N GLU A 319 16.87 6.95 -3.46
CA GLU A 319 16.22 8.26 -3.33
C GLU A 319 15.01 8.40 -4.26
N SER A 320 15.14 7.92 -5.50
CA SER A 320 14.03 7.88 -6.46
C SER A 320 12.83 7.10 -5.92
N ILE A 321 13.06 5.97 -5.26
CA ILE A 321 11.99 5.20 -4.62
C ILE A 321 11.46 5.92 -3.38
N LEU A 322 12.33 6.23 -2.44
CA LEU A 322 11.94 6.72 -1.11
C LEU A 322 11.34 8.13 -1.12
N HIS A 323 11.84 9.01 -2.00
CA HIS A 323 11.49 10.45 -2.00
C HIS A 323 10.43 10.81 -3.05
N SER A 324 10.21 9.98 -4.06
CA SER A 324 9.24 10.27 -5.12
C SER A 324 8.11 9.24 -5.19
N THR A 325 8.45 7.96 -5.24
CA THR A 325 7.49 6.89 -5.45
C THR A 325 6.75 6.52 -4.18
N GLU A 326 7.48 6.29 -3.09
CA GLU A 326 6.87 5.86 -1.84
C GLU A 326 6.26 7.04 -1.05
N ARG A 327 7.08 8.03 -0.66
CA ARG A 327 6.61 9.20 0.10
C ARG A 327 7.37 10.47 -0.26
N PRO A 328 6.84 11.33 -1.12
CA PRO A 328 7.47 12.61 -1.47
C PRO A 328 7.80 13.51 -0.26
N THR A 329 7.00 13.42 0.80
CA THR A 329 7.22 14.17 2.04
C THR A 329 8.49 13.77 2.78
N ARG A 330 9.05 12.58 2.53
CA ARG A 330 10.30 12.12 3.12
C ARG A 330 11.49 12.93 2.60
N GLY A 331 11.56 13.18 1.29
CA GLY A 331 12.58 14.04 0.71
C GLY A 331 12.57 15.44 1.35
N THR A 332 11.40 16.05 1.50
CA THR A 332 11.25 17.34 2.20
C THR A 332 11.70 17.28 3.66
N PHE A 333 11.38 16.18 4.37
CA PHE A 333 11.80 15.98 5.75
C PHE A 333 13.33 15.91 5.87
N HIS A 334 14.00 15.13 5.03
CA HIS A 334 15.47 15.01 5.03
C HIS A 334 16.13 16.33 4.62
N ALA A 335 15.67 16.96 3.55
CA ALA A 335 16.18 18.25 3.11
C ALA A 335 16.06 19.34 4.19
N GLY A 336 14.95 19.38 4.93
CA GLY A 336 14.75 20.32 6.04
C GLY A 336 15.69 20.09 7.24
N ARG A 337 16.33 18.92 7.33
CA ARG A 337 17.32 18.57 8.35
C ARG A 337 18.76 18.58 7.85
N GLY A 338 19.00 18.82 6.57
CA GLY A 338 20.31 18.72 5.95
C GLY A 338 20.84 17.29 5.85
N HIS A 339 19.94 16.30 5.88
CA HIS A 339 20.32 14.89 5.73
C HIS A 339 20.56 14.55 4.26
N ASP A 340 21.71 13.96 3.96
CA ASP A 340 22.09 13.40 2.68
C ASP A 340 22.54 11.96 2.91
N TYR A 341 21.96 10.99 2.25
CA TYR A 341 22.27 9.56 2.40
C TYR A 341 23.74 9.21 2.08
N ARG A 342 24.44 10.09 1.36
CA ARG A 342 25.87 9.93 1.02
C ARG A 342 26.80 10.24 2.18
N THR A 343 26.33 11.10 3.10
CA THR A 343 27.19 11.68 4.15
C THR A 343 26.61 11.55 5.56
N HIS A 344 25.34 11.18 5.68
CA HIS A 344 24.65 11.07 6.96
C HIS A 344 24.06 9.67 7.14
N ASP A 345 24.33 9.05 8.27
CA ASP A 345 23.60 7.89 8.75
C ASP A 345 22.28 8.38 9.38
N ILE A 346 21.15 7.75 9.03
CA ILE A 346 19.83 8.23 9.39
C ILE A 346 19.38 7.61 10.70
N GLU A 347 19.22 8.43 11.75
CA GLU A 347 18.79 7.95 13.05
C GLU A 347 17.41 7.28 12.98
N MET A 348 17.34 6.08 13.54
CA MET A 348 16.14 5.25 13.58
C MET A 348 15.56 5.13 14.98
N HIS A 349 14.30 4.76 15.03
CA HIS A 349 13.57 4.50 16.25
C HIS A 349 12.54 3.37 16.04
N ILE A 350 11.75 3.05 17.06
CA ILE A 350 10.70 2.03 17.05
C ILE A 350 9.34 2.72 16.93
N SER A 351 8.42 2.14 16.14
CA SER A 351 7.05 2.62 16.05
C SER A 351 6.28 2.41 17.34
N GLU A 352 5.14 3.10 17.44
CA GLU A 352 4.10 2.76 18.38
C GLU A 352 3.59 1.33 18.14
N ILE A 353 2.94 0.75 19.17
CA ILE A 353 2.26 -0.53 19.01
C ILE A 353 0.93 -0.38 18.28
N GLY A 354 0.60 -1.36 17.43
CA GLY A 354 -0.68 -1.47 16.75
C GLY A 354 -1.21 -2.91 16.73
N LEU A 355 -2.45 -3.08 16.27
CA LEU A 355 -3.01 -4.38 15.92
C LEU A 355 -3.17 -4.45 14.41
N CYS A 356 -2.62 -5.50 13.79
CA CYS A 356 -2.64 -5.63 12.34
C CYS A 356 -2.47 -7.10 11.92
N GLY A 357 -3.50 -7.66 11.29
CA GLY A 357 -3.41 -9.01 10.73
C GLY A 357 -2.47 -9.11 9.52
N GLY A 358 -2.22 -7.97 8.84
CA GLY A 358 -1.36 -7.91 7.66
C GLY A 358 0.13 -7.92 7.96
N HIS A 359 0.55 -7.48 9.14
CA HIS A 359 1.96 -7.38 9.54
C HIS A 359 2.31 -8.25 10.75
N SER A 360 1.33 -8.63 11.53
CA SER A 360 1.48 -9.54 12.66
C SER A 360 0.41 -10.64 12.58
N ALA A 361 -0.11 -11.12 13.71
CA ALA A 361 -1.14 -12.16 13.74
C ALA A 361 -2.39 -11.71 14.52
N SER A 362 -2.63 -10.39 14.64
CA SER A 362 -3.72 -9.85 15.46
C SER A 362 -4.90 -9.38 14.62
N GLY A 363 -6.04 -10.04 14.70
CA GLY A 363 -7.19 -9.65 13.88
C GLY A 363 -8.49 -10.37 14.21
N VAL A 364 -9.50 -10.09 13.41
CA VAL A 364 -10.75 -10.86 13.41
C VAL A 364 -10.46 -12.25 12.85
N ARG A 365 -10.85 -13.28 13.59
CA ARG A 365 -10.72 -14.67 13.14
C ARG A 365 -11.54 -14.90 11.87
N VAL A 366 -10.89 -15.44 10.85
CA VAL A 366 -11.52 -15.78 9.56
C VAL A 366 -11.13 -17.18 9.10
N ASP A 367 -11.97 -17.78 8.27
CA ASP A 367 -11.64 -18.97 7.50
C ASP A 367 -10.92 -18.61 6.18
N ASP A 368 -10.65 -19.59 5.36
CA ASP A 368 -9.98 -19.46 4.06
C ASP A 368 -10.79 -18.73 2.96
N HIS A 369 -12.00 -18.27 3.29
CA HIS A 369 -12.88 -17.43 2.46
C HIS A 369 -13.16 -16.05 3.07
N GLY A 370 -12.48 -15.71 4.17
CA GLY A 370 -12.70 -14.45 4.89
C GLY A 370 -13.97 -14.42 5.74
N ARG A 371 -14.65 -15.55 5.97
CA ARG A 371 -15.83 -15.63 6.81
C ARG A 371 -15.43 -15.57 8.27
N THR A 372 -16.11 -14.73 9.06
CA THR A 372 -15.94 -14.70 10.52
C THR A 372 -16.78 -15.79 11.19
N THR A 373 -16.69 -15.89 12.51
CA THR A 373 -17.53 -16.79 13.31
C THR A 373 -19.01 -16.35 13.41
N VAL A 374 -19.32 -15.13 12.95
CA VAL A 374 -20.69 -14.65 12.80
C VAL A 374 -21.12 -14.84 11.34
N PRO A 375 -22.15 -15.63 11.06
CA PRO A 375 -22.64 -15.86 9.72
C PRO A 375 -22.97 -14.55 8.97
N ARG A 376 -22.65 -14.49 7.68
CA ARG A 376 -22.82 -13.31 6.80
C ARG A 376 -21.98 -12.10 7.18
N LEU A 377 -21.03 -12.25 8.13
CA LEU A 377 -20.00 -11.26 8.43
C LEU A 377 -18.65 -11.77 7.96
N TYR A 378 -17.94 -10.93 7.21
CA TYR A 378 -16.62 -11.20 6.64
C TYR A 378 -15.63 -10.18 7.15
N ALA A 379 -14.34 -10.55 7.17
CA ALA A 379 -13.25 -9.60 7.38
C ALA A 379 -12.14 -9.82 6.35
N ALA A 380 -11.53 -8.74 5.87
CA ALA A 380 -10.49 -8.79 4.87
C ALA A 380 -9.44 -7.68 5.08
N GLY A 381 -8.23 -7.88 4.53
CA GLY A 381 -7.10 -6.98 4.70
C GLY A 381 -6.52 -7.04 6.11
N ASP A 382 -5.93 -5.94 6.57
CA ASP A 382 -5.22 -5.86 7.85
C ASP A 382 -6.12 -6.06 9.08
N LEU A 383 -7.42 -6.06 8.90
CA LEU A 383 -8.39 -6.41 9.95
C LEU A 383 -8.48 -7.91 10.18
N ALA A 384 -8.31 -8.74 9.15
CA ALA A 384 -8.40 -10.19 9.24
C ALA A 384 -7.12 -10.79 9.81
N CYS A 385 -7.25 -11.76 10.71
CA CYS A 385 -6.09 -12.50 11.22
C CYS A 385 -5.57 -13.50 10.17
N VAL A 386 -4.86 -12.98 9.18
CA VAL A 386 -4.09 -13.75 8.21
C VAL A 386 -2.65 -13.26 8.29
N PRO A 387 -1.76 -13.98 8.99
CA PRO A 387 -0.42 -13.49 9.27
C PRO A 387 0.37 -13.13 8.01
N HIS A 388 1.09 -12.02 8.05
CA HIS A 388 1.88 -11.49 6.94
C HIS A 388 1.10 -11.39 5.61
N ASN A 389 -0.17 -11.03 5.72
CA ASN A 389 -1.10 -10.92 4.60
C ASN A 389 -0.71 -9.81 3.62
N TYR A 390 -0.22 -8.68 4.14
CA TYR A 390 0.21 -7.49 3.41
C TYR A 390 -0.81 -7.04 2.34
N MET A 391 -0.32 -6.34 1.33
CA MET A 391 -1.17 -5.83 0.25
C MET A 391 -1.76 -6.96 -0.61
N ILE A 392 -0.97 -7.97 -0.94
CA ILE A 392 -1.44 -9.05 -1.82
C ILE A 392 -2.55 -9.87 -1.18
N GLY A 393 -2.44 -10.15 0.10
CA GLY A 393 -3.49 -10.85 0.82
C GLY A 393 -4.74 -9.99 1.04
N ALA A 394 -4.59 -8.65 1.15
CA ALA A 394 -5.74 -7.76 1.18
C ALA A 394 -6.55 -7.85 -0.13
N PHE A 395 -5.89 -7.96 -1.29
CA PHE A 395 -6.56 -8.23 -2.56
C PHE A 395 -7.21 -9.61 -2.59
N VAL A 396 -6.49 -10.65 -2.19
CA VAL A 396 -6.98 -12.04 -2.20
C VAL A 396 -8.21 -12.21 -1.29
N PHE A 397 -8.13 -11.75 -0.04
CA PHE A 397 -9.25 -11.90 0.89
C PHE A 397 -10.40 -10.93 0.59
N GLY A 398 -10.13 -9.76 -0.01
CA GLY A 398 -11.18 -8.91 -0.57
C GLY A 398 -11.95 -9.63 -1.67
N ASP A 399 -11.25 -10.27 -2.61
CA ASP A 399 -11.84 -11.08 -3.67
C ASP A 399 -12.66 -12.25 -3.14
N LEU A 400 -12.10 -13.04 -2.22
CA LEU A 400 -12.77 -14.20 -1.63
C LEU A 400 -14.02 -13.80 -0.85
N ALA A 401 -13.93 -12.80 0.03
CA ALA A 401 -15.05 -12.31 0.82
C ALA A 401 -16.16 -11.71 -0.07
N GLY A 402 -15.79 -10.89 -1.07
CA GLY A 402 -16.74 -10.32 -2.02
C GLY A 402 -17.45 -11.39 -2.85
N ALA A 403 -16.70 -12.42 -3.29
CA ALA A 403 -17.25 -13.53 -4.05
C ALA A 403 -18.25 -14.38 -3.26
N ASP A 404 -17.96 -14.64 -1.99
CA ASP A 404 -18.83 -15.44 -1.13
C ASP A 404 -20.03 -14.62 -0.64
N ALA A 405 -19.84 -13.35 -0.28
CA ALA A 405 -20.90 -12.44 0.15
C ALA A 405 -21.96 -12.19 -0.95
N ALA A 406 -21.56 -12.19 -2.21
CA ALA A 406 -22.47 -11.97 -3.34
C ALA A 406 -23.58 -13.03 -3.50
N ARG A 407 -23.52 -14.13 -2.75
CA ARG A 407 -24.58 -15.16 -2.74
C ARG A 407 -25.84 -14.75 -1.98
N PHE A 408 -25.78 -13.69 -1.18
CA PHE A 408 -26.86 -13.26 -0.31
C PHE A 408 -27.57 -12.04 -0.90
N THR A 409 -28.90 -12.04 -0.77
CA THR A 409 -29.73 -10.89 -1.10
C THR A 409 -29.99 -10.04 0.14
N ALA A 410 -30.38 -8.80 -0.07
CA ALA A 410 -30.71 -7.84 0.99
C ALA A 410 -31.61 -8.44 2.08
N TYR A 411 -31.36 -8.06 3.33
CA TYR A 411 -32.19 -8.47 4.46
C TYR A 411 -33.55 -7.76 4.43
N GLU A 412 -34.65 -8.51 4.47
CA GLU A 412 -35.99 -7.97 4.38
C GLU A 412 -36.67 -7.78 5.77
N GLY A 413 -36.04 -8.31 6.84
CA GLY A 413 -36.58 -8.22 8.19
C GLY A 413 -36.42 -6.83 8.84
N GLU A 414 -37.01 -6.65 10.01
CA GLU A 414 -36.83 -5.45 10.82
C GLU A 414 -35.43 -5.41 11.44
N LEU A 415 -34.77 -4.25 11.40
CA LEU A 415 -33.49 -4.05 12.05
C LEU A 415 -33.64 -4.02 13.57
N PRO A 416 -32.71 -4.59 14.36
CA PRO A 416 -32.84 -4.74 15.81
C PRO A 416 -32.94 -3.38 16.54
N PRO A 417 -34.08 -3.00 17.14
CA PRO A 417 -34.29 -1.66 17.70
C PRO A 417 -33.34 -1.31 18.85
N ASP A 418 -32.99 -2.31 19.67
CA ASP A 418 -32.05 -2.10 20.79
C ASP A 418 -30.62 -1.80 20.32
N GLN A 419 -30.19 -2.47 19.24
CA GLN A 419 -28.88 -2.23 18.65
C GLN A 419 -28.84 -0.87 17.95
N LEU A 420 -29.94 -0.45 17.31
CA LEU A 420 -30.06 0.89 16.72
C LEU A 420 -29.98 1.98 17.78
N ARG A 421 -30.69 1.81 18.90
CA ARG A 421 -30.63 2.75 20.05
C ARG A 421 -29.22 2.83 20.62
N ALA A 422 -28.53 1.70 20.76
CA ALA A 422 -27.17 1.67 21.27
C ALA A 422 -26.19 2.36 20.32
N ALA A 423 -26.34 2.17 19.00
CA ALA A 423 -25.53 2.86 17.99
C ALA A 423 -25.78 4.37 18.00
N HIS A 424 -27.04 4.77 18.05
CA HIS A 424 -27.44 6.17 18.12
C HIS A 424 -26.90 6.86 19.40
N ASP A 425 -27.00 6.21 20.56
CA ASP A 425 -26.43 6.73 21.80
C ASP A 425 -24.91 6.87 21.73
N LEU A 426 -24.21 5.88 21.19
CA LEU A 426 -22.74 5.95 20.98
C LEU A 426 -22.34 7.19 20.18
N VAL A 427 -23.04 7.47 19.08
CA VAL A 427 -22.74 8.62 18.19
C VAL A 427 -23.06 9.94 18.87
N TYR A 428 -24.26 10.10 19.42
CA TYR A 428 -24.76 11.43 19.82
C TYR A 428 -24.63 11.76 21.30
N ARG A 429 -24.21 10.82 22.14
CA ARG A 429 -23.94 11.05 23.57
C ARG A 429 -23.02 12.26 23.80
N PRO A 430 -21.92 12.48 23.04
CA PRO A 430 -21.05 13.63 23.25
C PRO A 430 -21.74 15.01 23.08
N LEU A 431 -22.81 15.11 22.32
CA LEU A 431 -23.58 16.35 22.18
C LEU A 431 -24.32 16.75 23.46
N ARG A 432 -24.58 15.79 24.36
CA ARG A 432 -25.18 16.02 25.67
C ARG A 432 -24.20 16.64 26.67
N HIS A 433 -22.91 16.57 26.36
CA HIS A 433 -21.82 17.04 27.19
C HIS A 433 -20.92 18.06 26.45
N PRO A 434 -21.46 19.15 25.88
CA PRO A 434 -20.68 20.05 25.01
C PRO A 434 -19.50 20.74 25.70
N SER A 435 -19.47 20.72 27.03
CA SER A 435 -18.38 21.23 27.86
C SER A 435 -17.56 20.10 28.52
N GLY A 436 -17.77 18.88 28.13
CA GLY A 436 -17.01 17.71 28.60
C GLY A 436 -15.55 17.73 28.12
N PRO A 437 -14.73 16.79 28.58
CA PRO A 437 -13.35 16.68 28.16
C PRO A 437 -13.23 16.62 26.63
N PRO A 438 -12.34 17.42 26.00
CA PRO A 438 -12.16 17.40 24.55
C PRO A 438 -11.48 16.11 24.12
N GLN A 439 -11.92 15.54 23.00
CA GLN A 439 -11.44 14.28 22.45
C GLN A 439 -9.90 14.18 22.37
N PRO A 440 -9.14 15.19 21.88
CA PRO A 440 -7.69 15.06 21.78
C PRO A 440 -6.99 14.83 23.11
N GLN A 441 -7.52 15.40 24.19
CA GLN A 441 -6.97 15.21 25.53
C GLN A 441 -7.20 13.77 26.03
N VAL A 442 -8.40 13.24 25.82
CA VAL A 442 -8.76 11.87 26.24
C VAL A 442 -7.99 10.85 25.40
N GLU A 443 -7.90 11.05 24.09
CA GLU A 443 -7.11 10.18 23.20
C GLU A 443 -5.63 10.15 23.58
N TYR A 444 -5.02 11.34 23.80
CA TYR A 444 -3.62 11.43 24.19
C TYR A 444 -3.36 10.65 25.50
N LYS A 445 -4.20 10.88 26.52
CA LYS A 445 -4.11 10.18 27.80
C LYS A 445 -4.23 8.66 27.64
N LEU A 446 -5.22 8.20 26.87
CA LEU A 446 -5.44 6.78 26.59
C LEU A 446 -4.22 6.14 25.92
N ARG A 447 -3.76 6.70 24.81
CA ARG A 447 -2.67 6.13 24.02
C ARG A 447 -1.32 6.23 24.74
N ARG A 448 -1.10 7.29 25.52
CA ARG A 448 0.07 7.38 26.41
C ARG A 448 0.04 6.29 27.45
N PHE A 449 -1.12 6.00 28.04
CA PHE A 449 -1.27 4.96 29.01
C PHE A 449 -1.03 3.57 28.40
N VAL A 450 -1.46 3.36 27.16
CA VAL A 450 -1.13 2.13 26.40
C VAL A 450 0.39 1.95 26.28
N ASN A 451 1.14 3.01 25.93
CA ASN A 451 2.61 2.93 25.87
C ASN A 451 3.23 2.59 27.23
N ASP A 452 2.71 3.19 28.31
CA ASP A 452 3.30 3.03 29.64
C ASP A 452 3.01 1.65 30.25
N TYR A 453 1.89 0.99 29.90
CA TYR A 453 1.42 -0.19 30.61
C TYR A 453 1.10 -1.42 29.75
N VAL A 454 0.91 -1.28 28.43
CA VAL A 454 0.55 -2.38 27.53
C VAL A 454 1.67 -2.70 26.54
N ALA A 455 2.44 -1.69 26.13
CA ALA A 455 3.55 -1.89 25.21
C ALA A 455 4.64 -2.81 25.81
N PRO A 456 5.33 -3.61 24.98
CA PRO A 456 6.43 -4.45 25.43
C PRO A 456 7.64 -3.60 25.87
N PRO A 457 8.47 -4.12 26.79
CA PRO A 457 8.30 -5.40 27.48
C PRO A 457 7.14 -5.36 28.49
N LYS A 458 6.28 -6.39 28.46
CA LYS A 458 5.04 -6.47 29.25
C LYS A 458 5.31 -7.16 30.59
N SER A 459 4.43 -6.91 31.59
CA SER A 459 4.38 -7.72 32.82
C SER A 459 2.95 -7.80 33.36
N GLY A 460 2.59 -8.88 34.04
CA GLY A 460 1.26 -9.07 34.59
C GLY A 460 0.82 -7.92 35.50
N ALA A 461 1.71 -7.38 36.33
CA ALA A 461 1.43 -6.22 37.18
C ALA A 461 1.02 -4.97 36.37
N ARG A 462 1.77 -4.64 35.32
CA ARG A 462 1.47 -3.48 34.45
C ARG A 462 0.18 -3.71 33.68
N LEU A 463 -0.02 -4.91 33.11
CA LEU A 463 -1.22 -5.26 32.35
C LEU A 463 -2.48 -5.22 33.22
N SER A 464 -2.40 -5.70 34.50
CA SER A 464 -3.51 -5.63 35.44
C SER A 464 -3.91 -4.19 35.76
N LEU A 465 -2.94 -3.30 35.99
CA LEU A 465 -3.19 -1.85 36.10
C LEU A 465 -3.83 -1.25 34.85
N ALA A 466 -3.40 -1.70 33.66
CA ALA A 466 -3.97 -1.24 32.40
C ALA A 466 -5.46 -1.63 32.28
N VAL A 467 -5.81 -2.88 32.59
CA VAL A 467 -7.21 -3.34 32.56
C VAL A 467 -8.08 -2.50 33.48
N GLU A 468 -7.68 -2.31 34.75
CA GLU A 468 -8.43 -1.47 35.70
C GLU A 468 -8.57 -0.02 35.20
N HIS A 469 -7.52 0.53 34.58
CA HIS A 469 -7.56 1.89 34.08
C HIS A 469 -8.52 2.04 32.91
N PHE A 470 -8.55 1.09 31.96
CA PHE A 470 -9.46 1.12 30.82
C PHE A 470 -10.92 0.99 31.25
N GLU A 471 -11.20 0.23 32.31
CA GLU A 471 -12.54 0.19 32.91
C GLU A 471 -12.97 1.56 33.46
N ARG A 472 -12.08 2.24 34.19
CA ARG A 472 -12.35 3.61 34.70
C ARG A 472 -12.50 4.63 33.57
N MET A 473 -11.71 4.51 32.50
CA MET A 473 -11.79 5.39 31.34
C MET A 473 -13.15 5.32 30.60
N ARG A 474 -13.93 4.25 30.77
CA ARG A 474 -15.29 4.19 30.22
C ARG A 474 -16.15 5.38 30.67
N THR A 475 -16.03 5.78 31.94
CA THR A 475 -16.76 6.92 32.47
C THR A 475 -16.26 8.25 31.87
N GLU A 476 -14.95 8.44 31.78
CA GLU A 476 -14.36 9.65 31.17
C GLU A 476 -14.75 9.79 29.69
N ILE A 477 -14.65 8.69 28.93
CA ILE A 477 -15.05 8.63 27.51
C ILE A 477 -16.57 8.89 27.34
N ALA A 478 -17.39 8.40 28.26
CA ALA A 478 -18.81 8.66 28.25
C ALA A 478 -19.16 10.15 28.46
N GLN A 479 -18.26 10.91 29.08
CA GLN A 479 -18.43 12.35 29.36
C GLN A 479 -17.74 13.26 28.33
N MET A 480 -17.04 12.68 27.31
CA MET A 480 -16.45 13.51 26.26
C MET A 480 -17.49 14.41 25.61
N GLY A 481 -17.05 15.64 25.28
CA GLY A 481 -17.89 16.63 24.60
C GLY A 481 -17.59 16.73 23.11
N ALA A 482 -18.65 17.01 22.33
CA ALA A 482 -18.57 17.32 20.92
C ALA A 482 -19.56 18.43 20.55
N ARG A 483 -19.25 19.20 19.51
CA ARG A 483 -20.09 20.30 18.99
C ARG A 483 -20.35 20.15 17.49
N THR A 484 -19.52 19.38 16.80
CA THR A 484 -19.56 19.19 15.35
C THR A 484 -19.63 17.70 14.99
N PRO A 485 -20.14 17.32 13.80
CA PRO A 485 -20.15 15.93 13.34
C PRO A 485 -18.74 15.33 13.27
N HIS A 486 -17.72 16.11 12.92
CA HIS A 486 -16.34 15.65 12.91
C HIS A 486 -15.83 15.29 14.31
N GLU A 487 -16.17 16.10 15.34
CA GLU A 487 -15.82 15.76 16.72
C GLU A 487 -16.56 14.50 17.21
N LEU A 488 -17.80 14.27 16.75
CA LEU A 488 -18.53 13.01 17.02
C LEU A 488 -17.76 11.81 16.49
N MET A 489 -17.25 11.91 15.25
CA MET A 489 -16.42 10.85 14.66
C MET A 489 -15.21 10.57 15.54
N ARG A 490 -14.49 11.61 15.98
CA ARG A 490 -13.32 11.47 16.84
C ARG A 490 -13.65 10.87 18.21
N CYS A 491 -14.80 11.21 18.81
CA CYS A 491 -15.26 10.61 20.06
C CYS A 491 -15.58 9.11 19.88
N ALA A 492 -16.20 8.72 18.76
CA ALA A 492 -16.44 7.32 18.45
C ALA A 492 -15.13 6.54 18.27
N GLU A 493 -14.13 7.11 17.57
CA GLU A 493 -12.81 6.52 17.42
C GLU A 493 -12.11 6.29 18.76
N VAL A 494 -12.17 7.24 19.71
CA VAL A 494 -11.59 7.04 21.05
C VAL A 494 -12.23 5.88 21.79
N THR A 495 -13.55 5.69 21.63
CA THR A 495 -14.26 4.53 22.20
C THR A 495 -13.69 3.22 21.63
N PHE A 496 -13.47 3.15 20.31
CA PHE A 496 -12.92 1.97 19.66
C PHE A 496 -11.46 1.71 20.03
N ILE A 497 -10.62 2.75 20.09
CA ILE A 497 -9.23 2.63 20.56
C ILE A 497 -9.19 2.07 22.00
N ARG A 498 -10.10 2.53 22.89
CA ARG A 498 -10.18 2.02 24.25
C ARG A 498 -10.57 0.53 24.28
N ASP A 499 -11.56 0.14 23.46
CA ASP A 499 -11.98 -1.26 23.35
C ASP A 499 -10.82 -2.15 22.86
N CYS A 500 -10.10 -1.71 21.83
CA CYS A 500 -8.89 -2.40 21.35
C CYS A 500 -7.78 -2.47 22.43
N ALA A 501 -7.58 -1.39 23.19
CA ALA A 501 -6.59 -1.35 24.26
C ALA A 501 -6.92 -2.33 25.41
N GLU A 502 -8.19 -2.43 25.82
CA GLU A 502 -8.63 -3.41 26.81
C GLU A 502 -8.48 -4.84 26.28
N MET A 503 -8.89 -5.13 25.05
CA MET A 503 -8.68 -6.42 24.40
C MET A 503 -7.20 -6.81 24.37
N ALA A 504 -6.33 -5.88 23.98
CA ALA A 504 -4.87 -6.09 23.92
C ALA A 504 -4.27 -6.36 25.30
N ALA A 505 -4.68 -5.62 26.34
CA ALA A 505 -4.20 -5.80 27.68
C ALA A 505 -4.64 -7.15 28.26
N ARG A 506 -5.93 -7.53 28.12
CA ARG A 506 -6.46 -8.80 28.62
C ARG A 506 -5.89 -10.01 27.89
N SER A 507 -5.76 -9.95 26.54
CA SER A 507 -5.11 -11.02 25.77
C SER A 507 -3.65 -11.18 26.16
N SER A 508 -2.92 -10.08 26.35
CA SER A 508 -1.53 -10.10 26.80
C SER A 508 -1.39 -10.63 28.22
N LEU A 509 -2.34 -10.36 29.10
CA LEU A 509 -2.38 -10.88 30.48
C LEU A 509 -2.66 -12.39 30.48
N ALA A 510 -3.55 -12.85 29.58
CA ALA A 510 -3.94 -14.26 29.46
C ALA A 510 -2.77 -15.14 29.03
N ARG A 511 -1.97 -14.71 28.03
CA ARG A 511 -0.82 -15.48 27.52
C ARG A 511 0.39 -15.31 28.44
N THR A 512 0.74 -16.37 29.19
CA THR A 512 1.82 -16.38 30.20
C THR A 512 3.10 -17.01 29.63
N GLU A 513 3.57 -16.53 28.49
CA GLU A 513 4.85 -16.86 27.83
C GLU A 513 5.38 -15.64 27.10
N SER A 514 6.60 -15.69 26.58
CA SER A 514 7.12 -14.79 25.55
C SER A 514 7.15 -15.50 24.21
N ARG A 515 6.56 -14.88 23.17
CA ARG A 515 6.50 -15.40 21.81
C ARG A 515 6.51 -14.27 20.80
N TRP A 516 6.94 -14.55 19.57
CA TRP A 516 7.04 -13.55 18.49
C TRP A 516 8.00 -12.39 18.79
N GLY A 517 9.09 -12.65 19.55
CA GLY A 517 10.05 -11.64 19.94
C GLY A 517 9.41 -10.43 20.61
N LEU A 518 9.71 -9.21 20.16
CA LEU A 518 9.17 -7.99 20.76
C LEU A 518 7.64 -7.89 20.70
N TYR A 519 6.97 -8.56 19.75
CA TYR A 519 5.52 -8.43 19.57
C TYR A 519 4.73 -8.96 20.79
N HIS A 520 5.28 -9.95 21.51
CA HIS A 520 4.74 -10.41 22.80
C HIS A 520 5.86 -10.83 23.76
N GLU A 521 6.67 -9.88 24.19
CA GLU A 521 7.70 -10.09 25.21
C GLU A 521 7.10 -9.87 26.60
N ARG A 522 7.24 -10.86 27.50
CA ARG A 522 6.80 -10.85 28.89
C ARG A 522 8.02 -10.95 29.82
N THR A 523 8.27 -9.92 30.63
CA THR A 523 9.40 -9.93 31.59
C THR A 523 9.20 -10.90 32.76
N ASP A 524 7.96 -11.17 33.09
CA ASP A 524 7.56 -12.14 34.15
C ASP A 524 7.41 -13.58 33.62
N HIS A 525 7.39 -13.77 32.31
CA HIS A 525 7.34 -15.05 31.59
C HIS A 525 8.25 -15.01 30.36
N PRO A 526 9.59 -14.98 30.54
CA PRO A 526 10.51 -14.69 29.44
C PRO A 526 10.67 -15.85 28.44
N GLU A 527 10.32 -17.06 28.84
CA GLU A 527 10.50 -18.27 28.03
C GLU A 527 9.26 -18.53 27.14
N ARG A 528 9.50 -19.15 25.99
CA ARG A 528 8.46 -19.73 25.14
C ARG A 528 8.07 -21.11 25.68
N ASP A 529 6.79 -21.41 25.74
CA ASP A 529 6.22 -22.66 26.24
C ASP A 529 5.27 -23.28 25.21
N ASP A 530 5.81 -24.12 24.32
CA ASP A 530 5.00 -24.80 23.29
C ASP A 530 4.05 -25.86 23.86
N GLU A 531 4.35 -26.42 25.01
CA GLU A 531 3.48 -27.43 25.65
C GLU A 531 2.17 -26.79 26.12
N ALA A 532 2.25 -25.64 26.76
CA ALA A 532 1.09 -24.91 27.27
C ALA A 532 0.44 -23.99 26.23
N TRP A 533 1.22 -23.40 25.30
CA TRP A 533 0.81 -22.24 24.53
C TRP A 533 0.87 -22.38 23.01
N LEU A 534 1.18 -23.56 22.42
CA LEU A 534 1.06 -23.76 20.97
C LEU A 534 -0.41 -23.86 20.54
N HIS A 535 -1.14 -22.77 20.77
CA HIS A 535 -2.54 -22.62 20.38
C HIS A 535 -2.89 -21.15 20.13
N HIS A 536 -3.95 -20.93 19.34
CA HIS A 536 -4.54 -19.60 19.17
C HIS A 536 -5.25 -19.18 20.46
N LEU A 537 -5.13 -17.93 20.84
CA LEU A 537 -5.92 -17.34 21.92
C LEU A 537 -7.04 -16.51 21.28
N ASP A 538 -8.22 -17.12 21.23
CA ASP A 538 -9.41 -16.47 20.69
C ASP A 538 -10.16 -15.74 21.81
N LEU A 539 -10.67 -14.55 21.52
CA LEU A 539 -11.54 -13.79 22.43
C LEU A 539 -12.87 -13.42 21.74
N ARG A 540 -13.93 -13.35 22.52
CA ARG A 540 -15.25 -12.90 22.04
C ARG A 540 -16.00 -12.17 23.14
N LYS A 541 -17.01 -11.41 22.75
CA LYS A 541 -17.98 -10.86 23.67
C LYS A 541 -19.08 -11.87 23.94
N SER A 542 -19.27 -12.23 25.22
CA SER A 542 -20.36 -13.11 25.62
C SER A 542 -21.72 -12.38 25.58
N PRO A 543 -22.84 -13.11 25.64
CA PRO A 543 -24.17 -12.51 25.76
C PRO A 543 -24.35 -11.64 27.02
N SER A 544 -23.62 -11.95 28.12
CA SER A 544 -23.59 -11.13 29.34
C SER A 544 -22.80 -9.82 29.18
N GLY A 545 -22.03 -9.66 28.07
CA GLY A 545 -21.15 -8.53 27.83
C GLY A 545 -19.71 -8.74 28.30
N ALA A 546 -19.39 -9.89 28.92
CA ALA A 546 -18.06 -10.24 29.36
C ALA A 546 -17.12 -10.56 28.19
N MET A 547 -15.81 -10.36 28.38
CA MET A 547 -14.76 -10.77 27.44
C MET A 547 -14.28 -12.18 27.80
N GLU A 548 -14.68 -13.15 27.00
CA GLU A 548 -14.36 -14.57 27.20
C GLU A 548 -13.24 -15.02 26.28
N PHE A 549 -12.36 -15.87 26.80
CA PHE A 549 -11.18 -16.40 26.10
C PHE A 549 -11.32 -17.91 25.87
N THR A 550 -10.75 -18.36 24.74
CA THR A 550 -10.71 -19.75 24.34
C THR A 550 -9.32 -20.08 23.79
N ALA A 551 -8.69 -21.11 24.31
CA ALA A 551 -7.50 -21.71 23.73
C ALA A 551 -7.93 -22.65 22.59
N ARG A 552 -7.71 -22.23 21.36
CA ARG A 552 -8.03 -23.02 20.15
C ARG A 552 -6.75 -23.69 19.65
N PRO A 553 -6.69 -25.03 19.62
CA PRO A 553 -5.53 -25.75 19.10
C PRO A 553 -5.20 -25.31 17.67
N VAL A 554 -3.91 -25.30 17.34
CA VAL A 554 -3.46 -25.18 15.96
C VAL A 554 -3.82 -26.45 15.20
N GLU A 555 -4.48 -26.32 14.06
CA GLU A 555 -4.83 -27.47 13.21
C GLU A 555 -3.57 -28.12 12.63
N PRO A 556 -3.63 -29.43 12.30
CA PRO A 556 -2.53 -30.09 11.61
C PRO A 556 -2.10 -29.35 10.37
N TYR A 557 -0.80 -29.18 10.19
CA TYR A 557 -0.27 -28.39 9.07
C TYR A 557 -0.52 -29.05 7.73
N LEU A 558 -0.89 -28.25 6.75
CA LEU A 558 -0.95 -28.63 5.33
C LEU A 558 0.46 -28.82 4.75
N VAL A 559 1.39 -27.98 5.18
CA VAL A 559 2.81 -28.01 4.83
C VAL A 559 3.61 -28.24 6.11
N PRO A 560 4.33 -29.36 6.22
CA PRO A 560 5.15 -29.66 7.39
C PRO A 560 6.23 -28.59 7.62
N VAL A 561 6.46 -28.25 8.88
CA VAL A 561 7.48 -27.26 9.28
C VAL A 561 8.30 -27.84 10.42
N ASP A 562 9.61 -27.91 10.25
CA ASP A 562 10.52 -28.44 11.27
C ASP A 562 10.38 -27.67 12.61
N GLY A 563 10.37 -28.43 13.68
CA GLY A 563 10.24 -27.89 15.03
C GLY A 563 8.82 -27.70 15.54
N TYR A 564 7.79 -27.93 14.68
CA TYR A 564 6.39 -27.82 15.07
C TYR A 564 5.57 -29.01 14.53
N ALA A 565 4.77 -29.61 15.37
CA ALA A 565 3.91 -30.74 15.02
C ALA A 565 2.54 -30.63 15.72
N PRO A 566 1.71 -29.63 15.35
CA PRO A 566 0.39 -29.50 15.97
C PRO A 566 -0.50 -30.70 15.62
N THR A 567 -1.26 -31.16 16.58
CA THR A 567 -2.13 -32.33 16.43
C THR A 567 -3.61 -31.99 16.29
N GLY A 568 -3.94 -30.69 16.31
CA GLY A 568 -5.31 -30.24 16.43
C GLY A 568 -5.91 -30.58 17.80
N GLY A 569 -7.22 -30.53 17.90
CA GLY A 569 -7.91 -30.93 19.12
C GLY A 569 -9.19 -30.14 19.38
N THR A 570 -9.72 -30.28 20.60
CA THR A 570 -10.93 -29.57 21.01
C THR A 570 -10.57 -28.24 21.68
N PRO A 571 -11.19 -27.12 21.28
CA PRO A 571 -11.01 -25.83 21.95
C PRO A 571 -11.32 -25.92 23.44
N ARG A 572 -10.50 -25.27 24.25
CA ARG A 572 -10.63 -25.20 25.70
C ARG A 572 -11.10 -23.82 26.14
N HIS A 573 -12.26 -23.71 26.71
CA HIS A 573 -12.78 -22.45 27.25
C HIS A 573 -11.99 -22.05 28.51
N LEU A 574 -11.47 -20.80 28.52
CA LEU A 574 -10.68 -20.22 29.61
C LEU A 574 -11.50 -19.27 30.49
N GLY A 575 -12.67 -18.83 30.00
CA GLY A 575 -13.51 -17.85 30.69
C GLY A 575 -13.00 -16.42 30.60
N GLU A 576 -13.40 -15.60 31.58
CA GLU A 576 -12.90 -14.23 31.72
C GLU A 576 -11.50 -14.20 32.34
N ILE A 577 -10.65 -13.33 31.86
CA ILE A 577 -9.33 -13.05 32.44
C ILE A 577 -9.45 -11.82 33.35
N HIS A 578 -9.29 -12.04 34.62
CA HIS A 578 -9.36 -11.00 35.62
C HIS A 578 -7.97 -10.49 36.00
N PRO A 579 -7.80 -9.19 36.26
CA PRO A 579 -6.57 -8.64 36.79
C PRO A 579 -6.20 -9.34 38.12
N GLU A 580 -4.94 -9.71 38.27
CA GLU A 580 -4.43 -10.11 39.59
C GLU A 580 -4.49 -8.93 40.56
N GLN A 581 -4.84 -9.16 41.80
CA GLN A 581 -4.73 -8.13 42.86
C GLN A 581 -3.25 -7.82 43.10
N VAL A 582 -2.77 -6.75 42.47
CA VAL A 582 -1.37 -6.33 42.56
C VAL A 582 -1.18 -5.49 43.84
N ALA A 583 -0.41 -5.99 44.77
CA ALA A 583 0.20 -5.17 45.81
C ALA A 583 1.14 -4.16 45.11
N THR A 584 1.00 -2.89 45.45
CA THR A 584 1.71 -1.72 44.92
C THR A 584 3.03 -2.01 44.22
N ALA A 585 3.11 -1.73 42.90
CA ALA A 585 4.30 -1.93 42.10
C ALA A 585 5.53 -1.21 42.64
N GLY A 586 6.64 -1.93 42.75
CA GLY A 586 7.96 -1.39 43.05
C GLY A 586 8.46 -0.40 42.00
N PRO A 587 9.60 0.27 42.23
CA PRO A 587 10.10 1.31 41.36
C PRO A 587 10.38 0.82 39.92
N ARG A 588 10.17 1.69 38.96
CA ARG A 588 10.34 1.44 37.52
C ARG A 588 11.80 1.16 37.18
N ASP A 589 12.13 -0.03 36.74
CA ASP A 589 13.49 -0.41 36.34
C ASP A 589 13.87 -0.13 34.90
N ARG A 590 12.94 0.34 34.04
CA ARG A 590 13.24 0.81 32.70
C ARG A 590 12.25 1.90 32.25
N ALA A 591 12.80 2.94 31.60
CA ALA A 591 12.00 3.97 30.98
C ALA A 591 11.14 3.38 29.84
N PRO A 592 9.86 3.79 29.69
CA PRO A 592 9.01 3.31 28.61
C PRO A 592 9.60 3.67 27.25
N ILE A 593 9.48 2.75 26.29
CA ILE A 593 9.77 3.01 24.88
C ILE A 593 8.89 4.20 24.44
N GLY A 594 9.52 5.33 24.11
CA GLY A 594 8.81 6.53 23.62
C GLY A 594 8.81 7.78 24.51
N SER A 595 9.53 7.80 25.64
CA SER A 595 9.62 9.01 26.49
C SER A 595 10.81 9.90 26.13
N ASN A 596 10.68 10.66 25.05
CA ASN A 596 11.47 11.90 24.87
C ASN A 596 10.52 13.04 24.59
N THR A 597 10.05 13.68 25.65
CA THR A 597 9.30 14.93 25.58
C THR A 597 10.26 16.09 25.35
N ALA A 598 10.52 16.41 24.09
CA ALA A 598 10.93 17.75 23.72
C ALA A 598 9.65 18.52 23.38
N THR A 599 9.12 19.26 24.35
CA THR A 599 8.09 20.27 24.12
C THR A 599 8.63 21.35 23.18
N ARG A 600 8.32 21.22 21.91
CA ARG A 600 8.40 22.36 20.98
C ARG A 600 6.99 22.82 20.69
N THR A 601 6.66 24.00 21.20
CA THR A 601 5.46 24.75 20.83
C THR A 601 5.57 25.11 19.36
N PRO A 602 4.65 24.71 18.47
CA PRO A 602 4.67 25.18 17.09
C PRO A 602 4.08 26.59 17.05
N THR A 603 4.92 27.57 16.84
CA THR A 603 4.46 28.87 16.31
C THR A 603 4.35 28.74 14.79
N ALA A 604 3.28 28.15 14.29
CA ALA A 604 2.88 28.30 12.91
C ALA A 604 1.75 29.34 12.88
N LYS A 605 2.00 30.49 12.28
CA LYS A 605 0.94 31.37 11.80
C LYS A 605 0.09 30.54 10.84
N ALA A 606 -1.13 30.22 11.25
CA ALA A 606 -2.13 29.68 10.33
C ALA A 606 -2.39 30.75 9.28
N ALA A 607 -2.02 30.49 8.03
CA ALA A 607 -2.55 31.25 6.92
C ALA A 607 -4.06 30.99 6.90
N SER A 608 -4.86 32.05 7.00
CA SER A 608 -6.31 31.96 6.90
C SER A 608 -6.65 31.57 5.45
N HIS A 609 -6.99 30.33 5.20
CA HIS A 609 -7.48 29.89 3.90
C HIS A 609 -8.89 30.44 3.68
N SER A 610 -9.16 30.88 2.46
CA SER A 610 -10.49 31.35 2.05
C SER A 610 -11.55 30.27 2.30
N PRO A 611 -12.71 30.58 2.94
CA PRO A 611 -13.81 29.61 3.07
C PRO A 611 -14.24 29.00 1.73
N ARG A 612 -14.10 29.74 0.64
CA ARG A 612 -14.42 29.31 -0.72
C ARG A 612 -13.60 28.11 -1.21
N ILE A 613 -12.42 27.85 -0.61
CA ILE A 613 -11.66 26.62 -0.87
C ILE A 613 -12.47 25.39 -0.42
N LEU A 614 -13.03 25.44 0.78
CA LEU A 614 -13.84 24.33 1.29
C LEU A 614 -15.14 24.17 0.51
N GLU A 615 -15.77 25.26 0.10
CA GLU A 615 -16.96 25.25 -0.76
C GLU A 615 -16.67 24.57 -2.11
N ALA A 616 -15.56 24.95 -2.77
CA ALA A 616 -15.14 24.34 -4.04
C ALA A 616 -14.84 22.85 -3.90
N LEU A 617 -14.17 22.44 -2.81
CA LEU A 617 -13.87 21.02 -2.56
C LEU A 617 -15.14 20.22 -2.22
N ALA A 618 -16.12 20.83 -1.56
CA ALA A 618 -17.38 20.17 -1.23
C ALA A 618 -18.21 19.81 -2.47
N LEU A 619 -18.03 20.50 -3.60
CA LEU A 619 -18.69 20.14 -4.85
C LEU A 619 -18.30 18.72 -5.32
N ALA A 620 -17.07 18.26 -5.03
CA ALA A 620 -16.64 16.93 -5.41
C ALA A 620 -17.31 15.80 -4.61
N GLU A 621 -17.96 16.12 -3.50
CA GLU A 621 -18.67 15.14 -2.67
C GLU A 621 -20.01 14.69 -3.29
N GLY A 622 -20.52 15.43 -4.30
CA GLY A 622 -21.75 15.12 -5.03
C GLY A 622 -21.49 14.71 -6.48
N GLU A 623 -22.54 14.78 -7.30
CA GLU A 623 -22.45 14.67 -8.76
C GLU A 623 -22.77 16.05 -9.40
N PRO A 624 -21.87 17.04 -9.26
CA PRO A 624 -22.11 18.39 -9.73
C PRO A 624 -22.06 18.46 -11.24
N GLU A 625 -22.90 19.31 -11.81
CA GLU A 625 -22.74 19.71 -13.22
C GLU A 625 -21.57 20.67 -13.35
N LEU A 626 -20.94 20.73 -14.54
CA LEU A 626 -19.82 21.61 -14.83
C LEU A 626 -20.09 23.07 -14.47
N GLY A 627 -21.33 23.53 -14.65
CA GLY A 627 -21.74 24.91 -14.33
C GLY A 627 -21.53 25.33 -12.89
N ALA A 628 -21.59 24.37 -11.95
CA ALA A 628 -21.36 24.64 -10.52
C ALA A 628 -19.93 25.11 -10.20
N PHE A 629 -18.97 24.76 -11.03
CA PHE A 629 -17.55 25.14 -10.84
C PHE A 629 -17.18 26.52 -11.40
N THR A 630 -18.01 27.13 -12.28
CA THR A 630 -17.66 28.32 -13.05
C THR A 630 -17.18 29.47 -12.18
N GLY A 631 -17.87 29.77 -11.08
CA GLY A 631 -17.51 30.86 -10.17
C GLY A 631 -16.23 30.60 -9.35
N TYR A 632 -15.84 29.37 -9.16
CA TYR A 632 -14.60 28.98 -8.46
C TYR A 632 -13.41 28.89 -9.42
N LEU A 633 -13.62 28.43 -10.65
CA LEU A 633 -12.58 28.35 -11.68
C LEU A 633 -12.11 29.75 -12.17
N THR A 634 -12.90 30.80 -11.91
CA THR A 634 -12.59 32.20 -12.26
C THR A 634 -12.33 33.07 -11.04
N ASP A 635 -12.19 32.49 -9.85
CA ASP A 635 -11.96 33.21 -8.61
C ASP A 635 -10.64 34.01 -8.66
N PRO A 636 -10.57 35.23 -8.08
CA PRO A 636 -9.33 35.98 -8.00
C PRO A 636 -8.22 35.29 -7.21
N ASP A 637 -8.57 34.46 -6.20
CA ASP A 637 -7.61 33.69 -5.40
C ASP A 637 -7.17 32.43 -6.15
N PRO A 638 -5.88 32.26 -6.50
CA PRO A 638 -5.39 31.06 -7.16
C PRO A 638 -5.55 29.80 -6.31
N ALA A 639 -5.58 29.90 -4.97
CA ALA A 639 -5.82 28.74 -4.12
C ALA A 639 -7.25 28.20 -4.27
N VAL A 640 -8.24 29.09 -4.46
CA VAL A 640 -9.64 28.73 -4.76
C VAL A 640 -9.73 28.09 -6.15
N ARG A 641 -9.07 28.68 -7.18
CA ARG A 641 -9.05 28.09 -8.52
C ARG A 641 -8.40 26.71 -8.53
N SER A 642 -7.29 26.52 -7.80
CA SER A 642 -6.61 25.22 -7.69
C SER A 642 -7.49 24.17 -6.99
N ALA A 643 -8.21 24.57 -5.93
CA ALA A 643 -9.18 23.70 -5.26
C ALA A 643 -10.35 23.32 -6.20
N ALA A 644 -10.84 24.27 -6.98
CA ALA A 644 -11.88 24.03 -7.98
C ALA A 644 -11.41 23.07 -9.07
N VAL A 645 -10.16 23.19 -9.55
CA VAL A 645 -9.54 22.25 -10.50
C VAL A 645 -9.46 20.84 -9.90
N ALA A 646 -9.03 20.73 -8.63
CA ALA A 646 -8.96 19.45 -7.94
C ALA A 646 -10.36 18.79 -7.80
N ALA A 647 -11.36 19.56 -7.37
CA ALA A 647 -12.74 19.10 -7.23
C ALA A 647 -13.36 18.73 -8.58
N LEU A 648 -13.09 19.51 -9.65
CA LEU A 648 -13.52 19.22 -11.00
C LEU A 648 -12.88 17.91 -11.54
N THR A 649 -11.60 17.68 -11.24
CA THR A 649 -10.92 16.42 -11.59
C THR A 649 -11.54 15.24 -10.86
N GLU A 650 -11.90 15.44 -9.59
CA GLU A 650 -12.46 14.39 -8.75
C GLU A 650 -13.87 13.98 -9.17
N SER A 651 -14.74 14.95 -9.44
CA SER A 651 -16.13 14.69 -9.85
C SER A 651 -16.26 14.29 -11.33
N ALA A 652 -15.33 14.74 -12.18
CA ALA A 652 -15.27 14.45 -13.62
C ALA A 652 -16.64 14.59 -14.34
N PRO A 653 -17.32 15.74 -14.25
CA PRO A 653 -18.60 15.94 -14.94
C PRO A 653 -18.41 15.96 -16.47
N THR A 654 -19.51 15.84 -17.22
CA THR A 654 -19.47 16.00 -18.68
C THR A 654 -18.87 17.37 -19.07
N GLY A 655 -17.93 17.38 -20.05
CA GLY A 655 -17.20 18.57 -20.45
C GLY A 655 -15.98 18.93 -19.55
N VAL A 656 -15.58 18.04 -18.65
CA VAL A 656 -14.41 18.24 -17.77
C VAL A 656 -13.12 18.45 -18.56
N GLY A 657 -12.94 17.75 -19.68
CA GLY A 657 -11.73 17.85 -20.52
C GLY A 657 -11.46 19.27 -21.02
N PRO A 658 -12.37 19.92 -21.77
CA PRO A 658 -12.24 21.31 -22.19
C PRO A 658 -12.07 22.29 -21.03
N ALA A 659 -12.78 22.07 -19.92
CA ALA A 659 -12.71 22.94 -18.75
C ALA A 659 -11.31 22.92 -18.07
N LEU A 660 -10.72 21.73 -17.93
CA LEU A 660 -9.34 21.58 -17.44
C LEU A 660 -8.31 22.13 -18.45
N ALA A 661 -8.50 21.88 -19.76
CA ALA A 661 -7.61 22.40 -20.79
C ALA A 661 -7.58 23.94 -20.82
N ALA A 662 -8.70 24.59 -20.50
CA ALA A 662 -8.75 26.03 -20.37
C ALA A 662 -7.90 26.55 -19.19
N ARG A 663 -7.67 25.77 -18.14
CA ARG A 663 -6.84 26.13 -16.99
C ARG A 663 -5.34 25.91 -17.21
N LEU A 664 -4.93 25.25 -18.29
CA LEU A 664 -3.53 25.16 -18.68
C LEU A 664 -2.91 26.53 -19.06
N ALA A 665 -3.74 27.53 -19.32
CA ALA A 665 -3.34 28.91 -19.57
C ALA A 665 -3.54 29.82 -18.36
N ASP A 666 -3.79 29.29 -17.17
CA ASP A 666 -3.97 30.11 -15.97
C ASP A 666 -2.71 30.91 -15.63
N ALA A 667 -2.89 32.11 -15.08
CA ALA A 667 -1.76 32.96 -14.68
C ALA A 667 -0.90 32.33 -13.59
N ASP A 668 -1.52 31.58 -12.68
CA ASP A 668 -0.84 30.93 -11.55
C ASP A 668 -0.28 29.56 -11.96
N ALA A 669 1.00 29.31 -11.64
CA ALA A 669 1.68 28.05 -11.95
C ALA A 669 1.08 26.84 -11.23
N GLY A 670 0.62 27.02 -9.98
CA GLY A 670 0.00 25.94 -9.20
C GLY A 670 -1.33 25.49 -9.82
N VAL A 671 -2.11 26.43 -10.35
CA VAL A 671 -3.37 26.12 -11.07
C VAL A 671 -3.07 25.38 -12.39
N ARG A 672 -2.06 25.84 -13.16
CA ARG A 672 -1.63 25.15 -14.39
C ARG A 672 -1.18 23.71 -14.10
N ALA A 673 -0.33 23.53 -13.10
CA ALA A 673 0.15 22.20 -12.68
C ALA A 673 -1.00 21.30 -12.19
N ALA A 674 -1.97 21.83 -11.46
CA ALA A 674 -3.17 21.10 -11.05
C ALA A 674 -4.00 20.64 -12.25
N ALA A 675 -4.20 21.51 -13.24
CA ALA A 675 -4.95 21.20 -14.46
C ALA A 675 -4.22 20.15 -15.32
N THR A 676 -2.90 20.26 -15.45
CA THR A 676 -2.07 19.26 -16.17
C THR A 676 -2.21 17.88 -15.52
N ARG A 677 -2.04 17.80 -14.18
CA ARG A 677 -2.25 16.55 -13.45
C ARG A 677 -3.67 16.01 -13.59
N GLY A 678 -4.69 16.87 -13.52
CA GLY A 678 -6.09 16.48 -13.69
C GLY A 678 -6.38 15.85 -15.05
N LEU A 679 -5.86 16.45 -16.13
CA LEU A 679 -5.99 15.91 -17.47
C LEU A 679 -5.28 14.54 -17.64
N LEU A 680 -4.06 14.43 -17.14
CA LEU A 680 -3.32 13.16 -17.18
C LEU A 680 -4.02 12.08 -16.33
N GLU A 681 -4.62 12.46 -15.22
CA GLU A 681 -5.35 11.54 -14.35
C GLU A 681 -6.63 11.03 -15.02
N LEU A 682 -7.34 11.89 -15.74
CA LEU A 682 -8.62 11.57 -16.38
C LEU A 682 -8.48 11.02 -17.80
N VAL A 683 -7.28 10.89 -18.33
CA VAL A 683 -7.03 10.59 -19.75
C VAL A 683 -7.81 9.38 -20.29
N GLU A 684 -8.08 8.37 -19.46
CA GLU A 684 -8.82 7.17 -19.88
C GLU A 684 -10.36 7.35 -19.89
N VAL A 685 -10.84 8.45 -19.32
CA VAL A 685 -12.29 8.75 -19.22
C VAL A 685 -12.67 10.05 -19.92
N LEU A 686 -11.69 10.76 -20.48
CA LEU A 686 -11.93 11.97 -21.27
C LEU A 686 -12.46 11.61 -22.66
N ASP A 687 -13.51 12.31 -23.06
CA ASP A 687 -13.97 12.26 -24.44
C ASP A 687 -13.02 13.08 -25.36
N PRO A 688 -12.71 12.58 -26.55
CA PRO A 688 -11.84 13.26 -27.52
C PRO A 688 -12.54 14.43 -28.24
N GLU A 689 -12.98 15.44 -27.48
CA GLU A 689 -13.72 16.60 -27.95
C GLU A 689 -12.82 17.55 -28.72
N PRO A 690 -13.34 18.24 -29.81
CA PRO A 690 -12.57 19.21 -30.57
C PRO A 690 -12.03 20.38 -29.76
N GLU A 691 -12.77 20.83 -28.73
CA GLU A 691 -12.40 21.90 -27.82
C GLU A 691 -11.23 21.49 -26.96
N LEU A 692 -11.25 20.25 -26.44
CA LEU A 692 -10.13 19.65 -25.69
C LEU A 692 -8.86 19.60 -26.56
N ARG A 693 -8.98 19.07 -27.80
CA ARG A 693 -7.85 19.03 -28.73
C ARG A 693 -7.26 20.43 -28.97
N THR A 694 -8.11 21.42 -29.23
CA THR A 694 -7.68 22.81 -29.50
C THR A 694 -6.97 23.39 -28.26
N GLY A 695 -7.48 23.13 -27.04
CA GLY A 695 -6.86 23.58 -25.79
C GLY A 695 -5.48 22.94 -25.58
N LEU A 696 -5.34 21.64 -25.81
CA LEU A 696 -4.10 20.90 -25.67
C LEU A 696 -3.03 21.33 -26.70
N LEU A 697 -3.41 21.50 -27.98
CA LEU A 697 -2.49 22.02 -29.01
C LEU A 697 -1.96 23.40 -28.66
N ARG A 698 -2.80 24.29 -28.11
CA ARG A 698 -2.36 25.61 -27.66
C ARG A 698 -1.42 25.48 -26.44
N ALA A 699 -1.76 24.63 -25.47
CA ALA A 699 -0.99 24.43 -24.26
C ALA A 699 0.40 23.84 -24.53
N SER A 700 0.52 22.92 -25.50
CA SER A 700 1.81 22.35 -25.93
C SER A 700 2.78 23.35 -26.57
N MET A 701 2.31 24.54 -26.88
CA MET A 701 3.13 25.67 -27.40
C MET A 701 3.29 26.79 -26.35
N GLY A 702 2.84 26.58 -25.13
CA GLY A 702 2.90 27.55 -24.02
C GLY A 702 4.31 27.75 -23.47
N SER A 703 4.46 28.70 -22.54
CA SER A 703 5.76 29.03 -21.94
C SER A 703 6.23 28.03 -20.88
N ASP A 704 5.33 27.29 -20.25
CA ASP A 704 5.59 26.39 -19.14
C ASP A 704 5.92 24.97 -19.66
N PRO A 705 7.14 24.44 -19.42
CA PRO A 705 7.56 23.14 -19.97
C PRO A 705 6.75 21.98 -19.41
N GLU A 706 6.37 22.00 -18.12
CA GLU A 706 5.53 20.95 -17.52
C GLU A 706 4.16 20.86 -18.21
N VAL A 707 3.58 22.01 -18.51
CA VAL A 707 2.31 22.10 -19.25
C VAL A 707 2.48 21.60 -20.69
N ARG A 708 3.59 21.99 -21.37
CA ARG A 708 3.84 21.52 -22.75
C ARG A 708 3.95 20.00 -22.81
N ALA A 709 4.79 19.42 -21.95
CA ALA A 709 5.00 17.97 -21.90
C ALA A 709 3.70 17.23 -21.54
N GLY A 710 2.97 17.70 -20.53
CA GLY A 710 1.69 17.10 -20.12
C GLY A 710 0.62 17.17 -21.21
N ALA A 711 0.53 18.30 -21.94
CA ALA A 711 -0.39 18.43 -23.07
C ALA A 711 -0.08 17.44 -24.21
N LEU A 712 1.22 17.22 -24.51
CA LEU A 712 1.64 16.23 -25.51
C LEU A 712 1.27 14.80 -25.09
N GLU A 713 1.42 14.47 -23.82
CA GLU A 713 1.04 13.14 -23.30
C GLU A 713 -0.47 12.91 -23.40
N VAL A 714 -1.29 13.90 -23.09
CA VAL A 714 -2.75 13.80 -23.24
C VAL A 714 -3.14 13.69 -24.71
N LEU A 715 -2.54 14.51 -25.61
CA LEU A 715 -2.75 14.42 -27.05
C LEU A 715 -2.40 13.02 -27.58
N ARG A 716 -1.30 12.45 -27.14
CA ARG A 716 -0.85 11.10 -27.48
C ARG A 716 -1.85 10.03 -27.02
N ALA A 717 -2.21 10.08 -25.75
CA ALA A 717 -3.06 9.06 -25.12
C ALA A 717 -4.47 9.04 -25.71
N LEU A 718 -5.02 10.20 -26.06
CA LEU A 718 -6.33 10.34 -26.71
C LEU A 718 -6.26 10.24 -28.26
N ARG A 719 -5.06 10.06 -28.83
CA ARG A 719 -4.82 10.03 -30.28
C ARG A 719 -5.31 11.30 -31.01
N LEU A 720 -5.15 12.46 -30.38
CA LEU A 720 -5.56 13.76 -30.89
C LEU A 720 -4.43 14.56 -31.54
N GLY A 721 -3.16 14.13 -31.37
CA GLY A 721 -1.99 14.73 -32.01
C GLY A 721 -1.70 14.16 -33.40
N ASP A 722 -0.82 14.84 -34.13
CA ASP A 722 -0.36 14.43 -35.47
C ASP A 722 1.18 14.54 -35.60
N ALA A 723 1.76 13.86 -36.59
CA ALA A 723 3.22 13.79 -36.77
C ALA A 723 3.87 15.17 -36.94
N PRO A 724 3.33 16.11 -37.76
CA PRO A 724 3.94 17.42 -37.86
C PRO A 724 4.02 18.20 -36.56
N HIS A 725 3.00 18.11 -35.72
CA HIS A 725 2.94 18.78 -34.44
C HIS A 725 4.03 18.24 -33.49
N TYR A 726 4.09 16.90 -33.32
CA TYR A 726 5.12 16.28 -32.50
C TYR A 726 6.53 16.53 -33.02
N ALA A 727 6.75 16.44 -34.31
CA ALA A 727 8.05 16.70 -34.94
C ALA A 727 8.55 18.14 -34.74
N GLY A 728 7.63 19.11 -34.70
CA GLY A 728 7.97 20.51 -34.38
C GLY A 728 8.55 20.70 -32.96
N LEU A 729 8.20 19.82 -32.03
CA LEU A 729 8.62 19.90 -30.64
C LEU A 729 9.85 19.03 -30.30
N LEU A 730 10.46 18.36 -31.29
CA LEU A 730 11.76 17.69 -31.11
C LEU A 730 12.92 18.67 -30.87
N THR A 731 12.73 19.96 -31.10
CA THR A 731 13.73 21.02 -30.85
C THR A 731 13.40 21.89 -29.65
N ASP A 732 12.45 21.47 -28.84
CA ASP A 732 12.09 22.20 -27.60
C ASP A 732 13.30 22.33 -26.66
N PRO A 733 13.50 23.47 -25.98
CA PRO A 733 14.60 23.62 -25.03
C PRO A 733 14.54 22.61 -23.85
N ASP A 734 13.34 22.18 -23.47
CA ASP A 734 13.14 21.27 -22.37
C ASP A 734 13.20 19.80 -22.81
N ILE A 735 13.95 19.00 -22.06
CA ILE A 735 14.16 17.58 -22.40
C ILE A 735 12.89 16.73 -22.27
N GLU A 736 12.03 17.01 -21.28
CA GLU A 736 10.80 16.25 -21.07
C GLU A 736 9.79 16.50 -22.20
N VAL A 737 9.78 17.71 -22.75
CA VAL A 737 8.98 18.04 -23.92
C VAL A 737 9.47 17.29 -25.16
N ARG A 738 10.79 17.21 -25.38
CA ARG A 738 11.36 16.44 -26.48
C ARG A 738 11.09 14.93 -26.32
N LEU A 739 11.19 14.39 -25.11
CA LEU A 739 10.83 13.00 -24.82
C LEU A 739 9.34 12.73 -25.06
N ALA A 740 8.45 13.64 -24.66
CA ALA A 740 7.02 13.54 -24.95
C ALA A 740 6.74 13.59 -26.46
N ALA A 741 7.47 14.42 -27.20
CA ALA A 741 7.39 14.49 -28.65
C ALA A 741 7.82 13.16 -29.32
N VAL A 742 8.92 12.54 -28.88
CA VAL A 742 9.34 11.21 -29.36
C VAL A 742 8.23 10.17 -29.12
N ARG A 743 7.66 10.11 -27.91
CA ARG A 743 6.54 9.21 -27.60
C ARG A 743 5.30 9.49 -28.45
N GLY A 744 5.05 10.76 -28.74
CA GLY A 744 3.98 11.20 -29.64
C GLY A 744 4.18 10.66 -31.05
N LEU A 745 5.38 10.82 -31.63
CA LEU A 745 5.73 10.30 -32.96
C LEU A 745 5.59 8.78 -33.04
N VAL A 746 6.01 8.06 -32.00
CA VAL A 746 5.81 6.59 -31.92
C VAL A 746 4.32 6.25 -31.99
N SER A 747 3.46 7.00 -31.32
CA SER A 747 2.02 6.71 -31.26
C SER A 747 1.27 6.91 -32.59
N VAL A 748 1.86 7.66 -33.51
CA VAL A 748 1.35 7.93 -34.87
C VAL A 748 2.18 7.25 -35.94
N ASP A 749 3.10 6.35 -35.55
CA ASP A 749 3.99 5.58 -36.44
C ASP A 749 4.84 6.44 -37.41
N ALA A 750 5.28 7.59 -36.94
CA ALA A 750 6.04 8.56 -37.77
C ALA A 750 7.55 8.27 -37.68
N GLN A 751 7.99 7.17 -38.27
CA GLN A 751 9.37 6.68 -38.23
C GLN A 751 10.37 7.64 -38.90
N ASP A 752 10.01 8.27 -40.01
CA ASP A 752 10.90 9.21 -40.71
C ASP A 752 11.15 10.49 -39.92
N GLU A 753 10.18 10.96 -39.16
CA GLU A 753 10.34 12.13 -38.30
C GLU A 753 11.15 11.79 -37.04
N LEU A 754 11.05 10.56 -36.50
CA LEU A 754 11.82 10.09 -35.37
C LEU A 754 13.34 10.11 -35.61
N VAL A 755 13.78 9.88 -36.86
CA VAL A 755 15.20 9.93 -37.23
C VAL A 755 15.83 11.26 -36.87
N ARG A 756 15.09 12.36 -36.89
CA ARG A 756 15.59 13.70 -36.49
C ARG A 756 16.08 13.78 -35.06
N ALA A 757 15.58 12.93 -34.19
CA ALA A 757 15.97 12.89 -32.77
C ALA A 757 17.19 11.99 -32.51
N THR A 758 17.75 11.30 -33.50
CA THR A 758 18.97 10.49 -33.37
C THR A 758 20.20 11.33 -33.03
N THR A 759 20.17 12.62 -33.30
CA THR A 759 21.28 13.56 -33.04
C THR A 759 20.98 14.53 -31.92
N ASP A 760 19.98 14.25 -31.09
CA ASP A 760 19.60 15.11 -29.96
C ASP A 760 20.81 15.26 -28.98
N PRO A 761 21.06 16.45 -28.43
CA PRO A 761 22.15 16.66 -27.49
C PRO A 761 22.02 15.81 -26.21
N ALA A 762 20.78 15.53 -25.78
CA ALA A 762 20.52 14.70 -24.59
C ALA A 762 20.53 13.21 -24.93
N ARG A 763 21.33 12.43 -24.19
CA ARG A 763 21.39 10.98 -24.40
C ARG A 763 20.06 10.30 -24.14
N GLU A 764 19.24 10.80 -23.21
CA GLU A 764 17.93 10.26 -22.84
C GLU A 764 16.98 10.27 -24.05
N VAL A 765 17.00 11.35 -24.82
CA VAL A 765 16.22 11.48 -26.06
C VAL A 765 16.75 10.52 -27.13
N ARG A 766 18.09 10.43 -27.31
CA ARG A 766 18.67 9.47 -28.24
C ARG A 766 18.40 8.02 -27.87
N VAL A 767 18.43 7.66 -26.57
CA VAL A 767 18.06 6.32 -26.07
C VAL A 767 16.59 6.02 -26.36
N ALA A 768 15.68 6.97 -26.07
CA ALA A 768 14.27 6.80 -26.35
C ALA A 768 13.99 6.64 -27.85
N THR A 769 14.71 7.41 -28.66
CA THR A 769 14.65 7.33 -30.14
C THR A 769 15.16 5.97 -30.64
N ALA A 770 16.31 5.50 -30.14
CA ALA A 770 16.87 4.20 -30.52
C ALA A 770 15.87 3.05 -30.24
N ARG A 771 15.20 3.10 -29.10
CA ARG A 771 14.17 2.10 -28.71
C ARG A 771 12.89 2.17 -29.56
N ALA A 772 12.64 3.30 -30.18
CA ALA A 772 11.43 3.56 -30.97
C ALA A 772 11.60 3.26 -32.46
N LEU A 773 12.82 3.26 -32.95
CA LEU A 773 13.12 3.01 -34.37
C LEU A 773 12.96 1.54 -34.72
N LEU A 774 12.23 1.27 -35.80
CA LEU A 774 11.91 -0.07 -36.30
C LEU A 774 12.70 -0.46 -37.57
N SER A 775 13.58 0.43 -38.07
CA SER A 775 14.39 0.18 -39.27
C SER A 775 15.86 0.00 -38.91
N PRO A 776 16.52 -1.08 -39.36
CA PRO A 776 17.96 -1.25 -39.19
C PRO A 776 18.78 -0.09 -39.76
N THR A 777 18.36 0.48 -40.87
CA THR A 777 19.00 1.61 -41.52
C THR A 777 19.00 2.86 -40.62
N HIS A 778 17.90 3.10 -39.91
CA HIS A 778 17.77 4.25 -39.03
C HIS A 778 18.54 4.05 -37.70
N LEU A 779 18.72 2.81 -37.25
CA LEU A 779 19.51 2.45 -36.06
C LEU A 779 21.03 2.54 -36.29
N THR A 780 21.47 2.34 -37.54
CA THR A 780 22.90 2.25 -37.87
C THR A 780 23.75 3.42 -37.33
N PRO A 781 23.34 4.71 -37.42
CA PRO A 781 24.13 5.80 -36.88
C PRO A 781 24.33 5.74 -35.35
N LEU A 782 23.34 5.17 -34.63
CA LEU A 782 23.34 5.11 -33.17
C LEU A 782 24.20 3.96 -32.62
N LEU A 783 24.59 3.00 -33.47
CA LEU A 783 25.50 1.93 -33.09
C LEU A 783 26.92 2.43 -32.79
N ASP A 784 27.29 3.62 -33.28
CA ASP A 784 28.56 4.29 -33.06
C ASP A 784 28.47 5.50 -32.14
N ASP A 785 27.34 5.68 -31.46
CA ASP A 785 27.15 6.81 -30.55
C ASP A 785 28.23 6.85 -29.46
N GLY A 786 28.63 8.02 -29.04
CA GLY A 786 29.64 8.21 -28.01
C GLY A 786 29.19 7.65 -26.64
N ASP A 787 27.86 7.65 -26.37
CA ASP A 787 27.30 7.15 -25.14
C ASP A 787 26.97 5.66 -25.22
N ALA A 788 27.44 4.88 -24.24
CA ALA A 788 27.26 3.43 -24.20
C ALA A 788 25.79 3.00 -24.08
N LEU A 789 24.93 3.77 -23.41
CA LEU A 789 23.50 3.44 -23.27
C LEU A 789 22.76 3.64 -24.58
N VAL A 790 23.16 4.62 -25.38
CA VAL A 790 22.60 4.82 -26.72
C VAL A 790 22.99 3.67 -27.64
N ARG A 791 24.27 3.28 -27.66
CA ARG A 791 24.74 2.11 -28.43
C ARG A 791 24.01 0.83 -27.99
N ALA A 792 23.89 0.60 -26.67
CA ALA A 792 23.17 -0.55 -26.13
C ALA A 792 21.71 -0.60 -26.58
N ALA A 793 21.00 0.53 -26.49
CA ALA A 793 19.62 0.64 -26.94
C ALA A 793 19.48 0.36 -28.45
N ALA A 794 20.38 0.89 -29.27
CA ALA A 794 20.38 0.67 -30.71
C ALA A 794 20.61 -0.79 -31.08
N TYR A 795 21.59 -1.46 -30.45
CA TYR A 795 21.80 -2.90 -30.63
C TYR A 795 20.60 -3.71 -30.17
N THR A 796 20.03 -3.42 -29.00
CA THR A 796 18.85 -4.11 -28.50
C THR A 796 17.68 -4.03 -29.47
N SER A 797 17.44 -2.85 -30.08
CA SER A 797 16.34 -2.61 -31.00
C SER A 797 16.50 -3.36 -32.32
N LEU A 798 17.73 -3.72 -32.72
CA LEU A 798 17.97 -4.55 -33.90
C LEU A 798 17.33 -5.93 -33.80
N ALA A 799 17.11 -6.47 -32.59
CA ALA A 799 16.41 -7.73 -32.38
C ALA A 799 15.00 -7.73 -32.98
N GLY A 800 14.29 -6.61 -32.83
CA GLY A 800 12.93 -6.42 -33.39
C GLY A 800 12.91 -5.85 -34.80
N ALA A 801 13.88 -4.98 -35.13
CA ALA A 801 14.00 -4.36 -36.45
C ALA A 801 14.58 -5.31 -37.51
N GLY A 802 15.26 -6.36 -37.09
CA GLY A 802 16.03 -7.27 -37.91
C GLY A 802 17.53 -6.93 -37.90
N CYS A 803 18.36 -7.96 -37.88
CA CYS A 803 19.83 -7.84 -37.86
C CYS A 803 20.43 -8.49 -39.11
N PRO A 804 20.54 -7.78 -40.28
CA PRO A 804 21.11 -8.29 -41.52
C PRO A 804 22.65 -8.54 -41.35
N ASP A 805 23.24 -9.24 -42.29
CA ASP A 805 24.61 -9.75 -42.24
C ASP A 805 25.66 -8.69 -41.85
N ASP A 806 25.57 -7.49 -42.42
CA ASP A 806 26.48 -6.39 -42.15
C ASP A 806 26.36 -5.85 -40.71
N LEU A 807 25.14 -5.78 -40.18
CA LEU A 807 24.90 -5.38 -38.80
C LEU A 807 25.18 -6.53 -37.83
N ALA A 808 24.97 -7.78 -38.23
CA ALA A 808 25.32 -8.95 -37.43
C ALA A 808 26.87 -8.99 -37.18
N VAL A 809 27.65 -8.70 -38.20
CA VAL A 809 29.11 -8.58 -38.04
C VAL A 809 29.50 -7.46 -37.03
N ARG A 810 28.78 -6.32 -37.08
CA ARG A 810 28.99 -5.24 -36.11
C ARG A 810 28.55 -5.65 -34.69
N ALA A 811 27.42 -6.37 -34.56
CA ALA A 811 26.98 -6.88 -33.27
C ALA A 811 27.96 -7.89 -32.67
N VAL A 812 28.52 -8.78 -33.51
CA VAL A 812 29.60 -9.70 -33.05
C VAL A 812 30.81 -8.92 -32.54
N ALA A 813 31.22 -7.86 -33.23
CA ALA A 813 32.35 -7.02 -32.78
C ALA A 813 31.99 -6.29 -31.45
N ALA A 814 30.76 -5.84 -31.28
CA ALA A 814 30.30 -5.15 -30.09
C ALA A 814 30.15 -6.06 -28.83
N LEU A 815 30.22 -7.37 -28.96
CA LEU A 815 30.36 -8.29 -27.82
C LEU A 815 31.72 -8.11 -27.06
N ALA A 816 32.66 -7.37 -27.63
CA ALA A 816 33.89 -6.98 -26.97
C ALA A 816 33.88 -5.51 -26.45
N ASP A 817 32.75 -4.80 -26.48
CA ASP A 817 32.68 -3.42 -25.96
C ASP A 817 33.01 -3.40 -24.46
N PRO A 818 33.75 -2.38 -23.98
CA PRO A 818 34.05 -2.25 -22.56
C PRO A 818 32.84 -2.14 -21.66
N ALA A 819 31.73 -1.54 -22.15
CA ALA A 819 30.48 -1.41 -21.44
C ALA A 819 29.66 -2.70 -21.59
N TRP A 820 29.32 -3.33 -20.46
CA TRP A 820 28.55 -4.56 -20.46
C TRP A 820 27.14 -4.38 -21.06
N GLN A 821 26.54 -3.20 -20.93
CA GLN A 821 25.22 -2.86 -21.52
C GLN A 821 25.24 -3.00 -23.04
N VAL A 822 26.35 -2.55 -23.68
CA VAL A 822 26.53 -2.68 -25.12
C VAL A 822 26.71 -4.16 -25.50
N ARG A 823 27.50 -4.93 -24.72
CA ARG A 823 27.66 -6.37 -24.95
C ARG A 823 26.33 -7.12 -24.82
N ALA A 824 25.51 -6.77 -23.82
CA ALA A 824 24.17 -7.36 -23.65
C ALA A 824 23.23 -7.00 -24.82
N GLY A 825 23.20 -5.73 -25.24
CA GLY A 825 22.44 -5.29 -26.39
C GLY A 825 22.89 -5.97 -27.69
N ALA A 826 24.21 -6.11 -27.90
CA ALA A 826 24.78 -6.82 -29.04
C ALA A 826 24.40 -8.31 -29.04
N ALA A 827 24.45 -8.96 -27.87
CA ALA A 827 23.98 -10.33 -27.74
C ALA A 827 22.49 -10.45 -28.10
N THR A 828 21.69 -9.47 -27.66
CA THR A 828 20.24 -9.42 -27.97
C THR A 828 19.99 -9.23 -29.48
N ALA A 829 20.73 -8.33 -30.16
CA ALA A 829 20.64 -8.13 -31.60
C ALA A 829 20.84 -9.44 -32.39
N LEU A 830 21.74 -10.29 -31.91
CA LEU A 830 22.07 -11.58 -32.55
C LEU A 830 20.92 -12.59 -32.45
N SER A 831 19.85 -12.33 -31.72
CA SER A 831 18.65 -13.19 -31.72
C SER A 831 17.96 -13.26 -33.08
N SER A 832 18.01 -12.19 -33.87
CA SER A 832 17.45 -12.08 -35.22
C SER A 832 18.50 -12.05 -36.34
N ALA A 833 19.78 -12.31 -36.00
CA ALA A 833 20.86 -12.35 -36.95
C ALA A 833 21.01 -13.76 -37.62
N PRO A 834 21.70 -13.88 -38.78
CA PRO A 834 21.94 -15.15 -39.41
C PRO A 834 22.70 -16.12 -38.50
N GLU A 835 22.19 -17.37 -38.41
CA GLU A 835 22.70 -18.43 -37.53
C GLU A 835 24.21 -18.63 -37.57
N PRO A 836 24.86 -18.67 -38.78
CA PRO A 836 26.29 -18.93 -38.86
C PRO A 836 27.20 -17.88 -38.19
N LEU A 837 26.68 -16.66 -38.04
CA LEU A 837 27.33 -15.56 -37.32
C LEU A 837 26.90 -15.55 -35.83
N ALA A 838 25.63 -15.74 -35.57
CA ALA A 838 25.03 -15.54 -34.24
C ALA A 838 25.41 -16.66 -33.27
N VAL A 839 25.22 -17.94 -33.61
CA VAL A 839 25.32 -19.06 -32.66
C VAL A 839 26.75 -19.24 -32.14
N PRO A 840 27.81 -19.18 -32.95
CA PRO A 840 29.19 -19.26 -32.42
C PRO A 840 29.55 -18.09 -31.50
N ALA A 841 29.17 -16.89 -31.85
CA ALA A 841 29.43 -15.68 -31.06
C ALA A 841 28.68 -15.73 -29.72
N LEU A 842 27.40 -16.03 -29.71
CA LEU A 842 26.58 -16.19 -28.51
C LEU A 842 27.07 -17.32 -27.60
N THR A 843 27.57 -18.42 -28.19
CA THR A 843 28.14 -19.54 -27.42
C THR A 843 29.38 -19.09 -26.65
N THR A 844 30.22 -18.23 -27.24
CA THR A 844 31.36 -17.65 -26.55
C THR A 844 30.92 -16.69 -25.46
N THR A 845 29.87 -15.92 -25.70
CA THR A 845 29.32 -14.91 -24.76
C THR A 845 28.72 -15.56 -23.49
N LEU A 846 28.41 -16.85 -23.47
CA LEU A 846 28.02 -17.59 -22.28
C LEU A 846 29.09 -17.59 -21.16
N THR A 847 30.32 -17.16 -21.46
CA THR A 847 31.41 -17.03 -20.48
C THR A 847 31.69 -15.57 -20.10
N ASP A 848 30.86 -14.62 -20.50
CA ASP A 848 31.03 -13.20 -20.13
C ASP A 848 31.04 -13.04 -18.60
N PRO A 849 31.91 -12.18 -18.04
CA PRO A 849 31.93 -11.94 -16.61
C PRO A 849 30.62 -11.36 -16.03
N ASN A 850 29.84 -10.65 -16.85
CA ASN A 850 28.58 -10.05 -16.43
C ASN A 850 27.41 -11.02 -16.70
N ALA A 851 26.58 -11.25 -15.66
CA ALA A 851 25.46 -12.20 -15.74
C ALA A 851 24.38 -11.75 -16.72
N ASP A 852 24.13 -10.44 -16.86
CA ASP A 852 23.11 -9.91 -17.80
C ASP A 852 23.53 -10.15 -19.26
N VAL A 853 24.81 -10.08 -19.56
CA VAL A 853 25.34 -10.42 -20.88
C VAL A 853 25.16 -11.91 -21.16
N ARG A 854 25.47 -12.80 -20.20
CA ARG A 854 25.23 -14.23 -20.33
C ARG A 854 23.74 -14.56 -20.48
N LYS A 855 22.87 -13.86 -19.73
CA LYS A 855 21.41 -13.98 -19.84
C LYS A 855 20.91 -13.59 -21.24
N ALA A 856 21.38 -12.44 -21.78
CA ALA A 856 21.04 -12.02 -23.14
C ALA A 856 21.50 -13.06 -24.18
N ALA A 857 22.68 -13.64 -24.02
CA ALA A 857 23.19 -14.69 -24.89
C ALA A 857 22.31 -15.96 -24.84
N VAL A 858 21.89 -16.41 -23.65
CA VAL A 858 20.97 -17.55 -23.47
C VAL A 858 19.63 -17.32 -24.18
N LEU A 859 19.04 -16.14 -23.99
CA LEU A 859 17.76 -15.80 -24.60
C LEU A 859 17.85 -15.73 -26.13
N SER A 860 18.94 -15.20 -26.64
CA SER A 860 19.15 -15.10 -28.09
C SER A 860 19.45 -16.46 -28.71
N LEU A 861 20.19 -17.37 -28.04
CA LEU A 861 20.34 -18.76 -28.46
C LEU A 861 19.01 -19.50 -28.50
N ARG A 862 18.12 -19.23 -27.52
CA ARG A 862 16.77 -19.81 -27.54
C ARG A 862 15.95 -19.31 -28.75
N ALA A 863 16.06 -18.04 -29.10
CA ALA A 863 15.37 -17.45 -30.25
C ALA A 863 15.87 -18.05 -31.57
N GLN A 864 17.14 -18.37 -31.67
CA GLN A 864 17.73 -19.02 -32.85
C GLN A 864 17.18 -20.46 -33.08
N ALA A 865 16.81 -21.19 -32.00
CA ALA A 865 16.08 -22.46 -32.01
C ALA A 865 16.73 -23.61 -32.84
N THR A 866 18.02 -23.50 -33.19
CA THR A 866 18.75 -24.50 -34.00
C THR A 866 19.33 -25.62 -33.13
N PRO A 867 19.70 -26.77 -33.69
CA PRO A 867 20.36 -27.85 -32.92
C PRO A 867 21.66 -27.40 -32.27
N GLU A 868 22.44 -26.56 -32.93
CA GLU A 868 23.71 -25.97 -32.46
C GLU A 868 23.45 -25.05 -31.28
N ALA A 869 22.42 -24.20 -31.35
CA ALA A 869 22.00 -23.31 -30.26
C ALA A 869 21.56 -24.11 -29.02
N ARG A 870 20.79 -25.20 -29.19
CA ARG A 870 20.41 -26.07 -28.07
C ARG A 870 21.63 -26.75 -27.42
N THR A 871 22.61 -27.15 -28.21
CA THR A 871 23.87 -27.70 -27.70
C THR A 871 24.66 -26.67 -26.88
N ALA A 872 24.63 -25.40 -27.31
CA ALA A 872 25.23 -24.30 -26.56
C ALA A 872 24.48 -24.01 -25.23
N LEU A 873 23.15 -24.01 -25.27
CA LEU A 873 22.29 -23.80 -24.08
C LEU A 873 22.55 -24.85 -22.99
N ALA A 874 22.82 -26.10 -23.36
CA ALA A 874 23.16 -27.15 -22.38
C ALA A 874 24.37 -26.81 -21.49
N LYS A 875 25.27 -25.93 -21.94
CA LYS A 875 26.40 -25.46 -21.14
C LYS A 875 25.99 -24.45 -20.05
N ALA A 876 24.91 -23.69 -20.28
CA ALA A 876 24.44 -22.64 -19.38
C ALA A 876 23.51 -23.14 -18.26
N VAL A 877 23.06 -24.42 -18.31
CA VAL A 877 22.22 -24.98 -17.25
C VAL A 877 22.92 -25.10 -15.89
N ASN A 878 24.24 -25.01 -15.86
CA ASN A 878 25.04 -25.03 -14.66
C ASN A 878 25.74 -23.68 -14.40
N ASP A 879 25.24 -22.58 -14.95
CA ASP A 879 25.80 -21.24 -14.74
C ASP A 879 25.80 -20.86 -13.24
N ALA A 880 26.74 -20.03 -12.84
CA ALA A 880 26.83 -19.54 -11.46
C ALA A 880 25.59 -18.68 -11.08
N ASP A 881 25.03 -17.96 -12.05
CA ASP A 881 23.85 -17.12 -11.86
C ASP A 881 22.55 -17.92 -11.98
N ALA A 882 21.60 -17.69 -11.05
CA ALA A 882 20.35 -18.43 -10.97
C ALA A 882 19.40 -18.13 -12.15
N ASP A 883 19.36 -16.88 -12.61
CA ASP A 883 18.50 -16.46 -13.72
C ASP A 883 19.02 -17.07 -15.04
N VAL A 884 20.33 -17.03 -15.26
CA VAL A 884 20.94 -17.67 -16.45
C VAL A 884 20.60 -19.16 -16.51
N ARG A 885 20.72 -19.90 -15.37
CA ARG A 885 20.31 -21.30 -15.28
C ARG A 885 18.84 -21.50 -15.60
N ALA A 886 17.97 -20.66 -15.02
CA ALA A 886 16.51 -20.76 -15.20
C ALA A 886 16.11 -20.57 -16.66
N TYR A 887 16.72 -19.60 -17.36
CA TYR A 887 16.45 -19.35 -18.79
C TYR A 887 17.03 -20.45 -19.68
N ALA A 888 18.20 -20.98 -19.36
CA ALA A 888 18.81 -22.08 -20.10
C ALA A 888 18.00 -23.39 -20.01
N SER A 889 17.40 -23.66 -18.85
CA SER A 889 16.62 -24.90 -18.61
C SER A 889 15.23 -24.92 -19.22
N ARG A 890 14.71 -23.76 -19.66
CA ARG A 890 13.39 -23.61 -20.32
C ARG A 890 13.44 -23.84 -21.85
N GLY A 891 14.59 -24.21 -22.40
CA GLY A 891 14.84 -24.38 -23.84
C GLY A 891 14.52 -25.74 -24.42
#